data_944e5299e2d53356f7e658632a166769
#
_entry.id   944e5299e2d53356f7e658632a166769
#
_cell.length_a   1.000
_cell.length_b   1.000
_cell.length_c   1.000
_cell.angle_alpha   90.00
_cell.angle_beta   90.00
_cell.angle_gamma   90.00
#
_symmetry.space_group_name_H-M   'P 1'
#
loop_
_entity.id
_entity.type
_entity.pdbx_description
1 polymer ?
#
loop_
_entity_poly.entity_id
_entity_poly.type
_entity_poly.pdbx_seq_one_letter_code
_entity_poly.pdbx_strand_id
1 'polypeptide(L)'
;MNSARFTALPVAILLGTLGAGPGRAATIENSDCLACHSDEALVTTNTAGKAVSLYVDEAKFATSIHAKNLCTSCHSDVTDVPHPDKFVAKPVSCAQCHRLETEIYLNSDHGQAIHKGVAEAASCKDCHGNTHYLLNYRNPQSPVYRSNLPDTCGRCHNNAAEMEKFHLRQRSPIVSYEKSVHGIALLEKKELNAAVCTDCHGSHDLHRSTNPVSKLYWQNVPSTCGKCHENVDQTYLRSIHGQAVKAGVRDAPVCTDCHGEHSISAVKLATSRVSPANIPETCGQCHAAQRMVTQYRLPPDVFTTYVQSFHGLALQGGDLTAANCASCHGFHDILPSSDPRSSINQKSLPQTCGKCHPGIGTRLGAEFFRIHAPPGAAAGKPFIVNFITRLYVVLIVLTIGGMATFVLLDYLRKARAHIRAVRGVAGEERLTRWMRLQHFLLMVLFILLAYTGFVHKFPDAVWSWPFRALGETGAYLRAMIHRVCGWTFAGFFAVHLVALVGTRRGRVSLQALWFVRDDLKDALAQLAYNLGLRRTLPPYRRWNYAEKAEYWALLWGSVVMIVTGAMLIFTNTVLRLLPKVWHDVAQVIHYYEALLATLAIAVWHLYWVIFDPHEYPMNPAWLIGKKAPRPAPAPETNDEASETSA
;
A
#
# COMPACT_ATOMS: atom_id res chain seq x y z
N MET A 1 -50.90 -3.02 61.84
CA MET A 1 -51.58 -2.66 63.08
C MET A 1 -52.08 -1.22 62.96
N ASN A 2 -53.36 -1.08 63.14
CA ASN A 2 -54.15 0.15 63.36
C ASN A 2 -54.33 1.07 62.17
N SER A 3 -55.44 1.08 61.41
CA SER A 3 -56.92 1.23 61.72
C SER A 3 -57.31 2.53 62.43
N ALA A 4 -58.04 3.38 61.72
CA ALA A 4 -59.26 4.01 62.12
C ALA A 4 -59.61 5.15 61.17
N ARG A 5 -60.65 5.07 60.35
CA ARG A 5 -62.08 5.23 60.51
C ARG A 5 -62.55 6.71 60.58
N PHE A 6 -63.23 7.04 59.49
CA PHE A 6 -64.58 7.67 59.44
C PHE A 6 -64.88 8.95 60.22
N THR A 7 -65.34 9.96 59.49
CA THR A 7 -66.70 10.51 59.74
C THR A 7 -67.23 11.33 58.57
N ALA A 8 -68.49 11.12 58.24
CA ALA A 8 -69.27 11.79 57.20
C ALA A 8 -70.21 12.88 57.78
N LEU A 9 -70.69 13.69 56.82
CA LEU A 9 -71.93 14.52 56.86
C LEU A 9 -71.79 16.02 57.23
N PRO A 10 -72.69 16.86 56.68
CA PRO A 10 -73.78 16.69 55.73
C PRO A 10 -73.87 17.73 54.58
N VAL A 11 -74.76 17.43 53.66
CA VAL A 11 -75.37 18.19 52.57
C VAL A 11 -75.97 19.53 53.02
N ALA A 12 -75.68 20.61 52.27
CA ALA A 12 -76.52 21.77 52.16
C ALA A 12 -76.75 22.15 50.71
N ILE A 13 -77.98 21.94 50.24
CA ILE A 13 -78.50 22.42 48.96
C ILE A 13 -78.71 23.90 49.10
N LEU A 14 -78.11 24.74 48.24
CA LEU A 14 -78.54 26.08 47.97
C LEU A 14 -78.70 26.26 46.47
N LEU A 15 -79.95 26.35 46.00
CA LEU A 15 -80.36 26.86 44.70
C LEU A 15 -80.04 28.37 44.64
N GLY A 16 -79.47 28.81 43.52
CA GLY A 16 -79.48 30.21 43.23
C GLY A 16 -78.53 30.69 42.15
N THR A 17 -79.14 31.08 41.07
CA THR A 17 -78.74 32.06 40.05
C THR A 17 -77.86 31.56 38.88
N LEU A 18 -78.56 31.45 37.77
CA LEU A 18 -77.97 31.49 36.43
C LEU A 18 -77.18 32.79 36.23
N GLY A 19 -75.89 32.71 36.44
CA GLY A 19 -74.94 33.70 35.95
C GLY A 19 -74.43 33.22 34.61
N ALA A 20 -74.61 33.97 33.54
CA ALA A 20 -73.97 33.76 32.26
C ALA A 20 -72.43 33.64 32.49
N GLY A 21 -71.90 32.46 32.41
CA GLY A 21 -70.43 32.24 32.41
C GLY A 21 -69.81 33.01 31.24
N PRO A 22 -68.58 33.51 31.43
CA PRO A 22 -67.86 34.09 30.29
C PRO A 22 -67.79 33.08 29.16
N GLY A 23 -68.26 33.51 27.97
CA GLY A 23 -68.28 32.70 26.78
C GLY A 23 -66.93 32.00 26.62
N ARG A 24 -66.98 30.70 26.61
CA ARG A 24 -65.82 29.88 26.24
C ARG A 24 -65.46 30.37 24.85
N ALA A 25 -64.32 31.06 24.73
CA ALA A 25 -63.77 31.38 23.41
C ALA A 25 -63.82 30.10 22.58
N ALA A 26 -64.51 30.14 21.45
CA ALA A 26 -64.59 28.98 20.55
C ALA A 26 -63.20 28.55 20.21
N THR A 27 -62.85 27.29 20.48
CA THR A 27 -61.59 26.73 20.06
C THR A 27 -61.54 26.76 18.55
N ILE A 28 -60.55 27.46 17.96
CA ILE A 28 -60.31 27.47 16.50
C ILE A 28 -59.92 26.07 16.10
N GLU A 29 -60.70 25.40 15.27
CA GLU A 29 -60.46 24.04 14.80
C GLU A 29 -59.67 24.07 13.46
N ASN A 30 -59.00 22.98 13.11
CA ASN A 30 -58.23 22.88 11.87
C ASN A 30 -59.08 23.08 10.60
N SER A 31 -60.38 22.68 10.66
CA SER A 31 -61.35 22.89 9.57
C SER A 31 -61.57 24.37 9.25
N ASP A 32 -61.51 25.26 10.27
CA ASP A 32 -61.69 26.68 10.06
C ASP A 32 -60.55 27.29 9.24
N CYS A 33 -59.31 26.83 9.50
CA CYS A 33 -58.13 27.22 8.74
C CYS A 33 -58.12 26.62 7.33
N LEU A 34 -58.41 25.30 7.21
CA LEU A 34 -58.41 24.57 5.94
C LEU A 34 -59.52 25.04 4.97
N ALA A 35 -60.61 25.68 5.48
CA ALA A 35 -61.63 26.27 4.59
C ALA A 35 -61.03 27.25 3.56
N CYS A 36 -59.92 27.92 3.89
CA CYS A 36 -59.19 28.78 2.94
C CYS A 36 -57.85 28.19 2.53
N HIS A 37 -57.10 27.63 3.47
CA HIS A 37 -55.73 27.16 3.22
C HIS A 37 -55.65 25.83 2.47
N SER A 38 -56.78 25.17 2.13
CA SER A 38 -56.84 24.03 1.19
C SER A 38 -56.98 24.46 -0.28
N ASP A 39 -57.02 25.75 -0.59
CA ASP A 39 -57.01 26.28 -1.94
C ASP A 39 -55.57 26.34 -2.50
N GLU A 40 -55.27 25.59 -3.54
CA GLU A 40 -53.96 25.59 -4.18
C GLU A 40 -53.55 26.94 -4.78
N ALA A 41 -54.54 27.79 -5.13
CA ALA A 41 -54.33 29.11 -5.69
C ALA A 41 -53.99 30.17 -4.62
N LEU A 42 -54.13 29.84 -3.34
CA LEU A 42 -53.89 30.79 -2.26
C LEU A 42 -52.41 31.14 -2.11
N VAL A 43 -52.06 32.36 -2.47
CA VAL A 43 -50.69 32.87 -2.44
C VAL A 43 -50.63 34.22 -1.74
N THR A 44 -49.49 34.50 -1.09
CA THR A 44 -49.17 35.84 -0.57
C THR A 44 -47.79 36.26 -1.09
N THR A 45 -47.45 37.54 -0.90
CA THR A 45 -46.15 38.08 -1.31
C THR A 45 -45.35 38.37 -0.04
N ASN A 46 -44.17 37.77 0.06
CA ASN A 46 -43.26 38.03 1.19
C ASN A 46 -42.63 39.41 1.12
N THR A 47 -41.91 39.83 2.18
CA THR A 47 -41.22 41.12 2.28
C THR A 47 -40.17 41.37 1.16
N ALA A 48 -39.71 40.32 0.50
CA ALA A 48 -38.78 40.39 -0.63
C ALA A 48 -39.47 40.41 -2.01
N GLY A 49 -40.84 40.56 -2.05
CA GLY A 49 -41.63 40.59 -3.29
C GLY A 49 -41.85 39.23 -3.96
N LYS A 50 -41.48 38.12 -3.34
CA LYS A 50 -41.64 36.77 -3.88
C LYS A 50 -43.00 36.17 -3.48
N ALA A 51 -43.74 35.60 -4.43
CA ALA A 51 -44.96 34.85 -4.18
C ALA A 51 -44.65 33.60 -3.32
N VAL A 52 -45.41 33.42 -2.25
CA VAL A 52 -45.34 32.29 -1.33
C VAL A 52 -46.72 31.64 -1.25
N SER A 53 -46.80 30.35 -1.52
CA SER A 53 -48.02 29.57 -1.38
C SER A 53 -48.38 29.43 0.10
N LEU A 54 -49.62 29.63 0.40
CA LEU A 54 -50.22 29.43 1.74
C LEU A 54 -51.05 28.13 1.77
N TYR A 55 -50.99 27.35 0.68
CA TYR A 55 -51.71 26.09 0.54
C TYR A 55 -51.19 25.01 1.50
N VAL A 56 -52.10 24.32 2.14
CA VAL A 56 -51.85 23.13 2.96
C VAL A 56 -52.68 21.98 2.41
N ASP A 57 -51.98 20.94 1.90
CA ASP A 57 -52.57 19.69 1.44
C ASP A 57 -53.11 18.92 2.66
N GLU A 58 -54.43 18.91 2.81
CA GLU A 58 -55.12 18.29 3.95
C GLU A 58 -54.82 16.77 4.02
N ALA A 59 -54.77 16.08 2.89
CA ALA A 59 -54.51 14.63 2.85
C ALA A 59 -53.09 14.33 3.33
N LYS A 60 -52.06 15.12 2.91
CA LYS A 60 -50.70 14.98 3.40
C LYS A 60 -50.58 15.40 4.87
N PHE A 61 -51.25 16.47 5.28
CA PHE A 61 -51.29 16.89 6.67
C PHE A 61 -51.84 15.77 7.58
N ALA A 62 -52.93 15.12 7.17
CA ALA A 62 -53.55 14.01 7.89
C ALA A 62 -52.56 12.80 8.11
N THR A 63 -51.49 12.66 7.28
CA THR A 63 -50.47 11.65 7.46
C THR A 63 -49.27 12.13 8.30
N SER A 64 -49.23 13.42 8.62
CA SER A 64 -48.14 14.00 9.44
C SER A 64 -48.19 13.49 10.88
N ILE A 65 -47.04 13.42 11.53
CA ILE A 65 -46.96 13.13 12.99
C ILE A 65 -47.66 14.22 13.82
N HIS A 66 -47.87 15.39 13.26
CA HIS A 66 -48.55 16.51 13.89
C HIS A 66 -50.04 16.65 13.50
N ALA A 67 -50.60 15.69 12.74
CA ALA A 67 -52.00 15.74 12.26
C ALA A 67 -53.05 15.96 13.34
N LYS A 68 -52.76 15.55 14.58
CA LYS A 68 -53.66 15.72 15.72
C LYS A 68 -53.52 17.07 16.47
N ASN A 69 -52.52 17.90 16.10
CA ASN A 69 -52.32 19.21 16.70
C ASN A 69 -53.20 20.22 15.99
N LEU A 70 -53.68 21.20 16.74
CA LEU A 70 -54.38 22.36 16.13
C LEU A 70 -53.36 23.22 15.38
N CYS A 71 -53.78 23.85 14.29
CA CYS A 71 -52.93 24.80 13.56
C CYS A 71 -52.41 25.92 14.48
N THR A 72 -53.27 26.40 15.36
CA THR A 72 -52.92 27.40 16.38
C THR A 72 -51.91 26.93 17.43
N SER A 73 -51.68 25.63 17.56
CA SER A 73 -50.60 25.12 18.43
C SER A 73 -49.20 25.52 17.93
N CYS A 74 -49.06 25.73 16.62
CA CYS A 74 -47.83 26.22 15.99
C CYS A 74 -47.92 27.68 15.59
N HIS A 75 -49.09 28.11 15.06
CA HIS A 75 -49.39 29.47 14.69
C HIS A 75 -50.11 30.19 15.84
N SER A 76 -49.42 30.29 16.99
CA SER A 76 -49.99 30.78 18.24
C SER A 76 -50.34 32.28 18.24
N ASP A 77 -49.98 33.00 17.21
CA ASP A 77 -50.29 34.39 16.94
C ASP A 77 -51.60 34.57 16.15
N VAL A 78 -52.22 33.48 15.67
CA VAL A 78 -53.54 33.48 15.06
C VAL A 78 -54.58 33.34 16.16
N THR A 79 -55.29 34.43 16.45
CA THR A 79 -56.31 34.51 17.54
C THR A 79 -57.70 34.50 17.01
N ASP A 80 -57.91 34.84 15.75
CA ASP A 80 -59.21 35.00 15.11
C ASP A 80 -59.25 34.36 13.70
N VAL A 81 -60.42 33.85 13.30
CA VAL A 81 -60.67 33.30 11.93
C VAL A 81 -61.99 33.92 11.47
N PRO A 82 -61.97 34.61 10.31
CA PRO A 82 -60.83 34.96 9.46
C PRO A 82 -59.91 35.96 10.16
N HIS A 83 -58.59 35.80 9.97
CA HIS A 83 -57.60 36.78 10.46
C HIS A 83 -57.64 38.06 9.60
N PRO A 84 -57.09 39.21 10.12
CA PRO A 84 -57.11 40.50 9.42
C PRO A 84 -56.38 40.42 8.05
N ASP A 85 -56.86 41.24 7.09
CA ASP A 85 -56.17 41.41 5.79
C ASP A 85 -54.72 41.79 6.00
N LYS A 86 -53.81 41.17 5.21
CA LYS A 86 -52.34 41.33 5.30
C LYS A 86 -51.72 40.84 6.61
N PHE A 87 -52.38 39.92 7.32
CA PHE A 87 -51.79 39.27 8.50
C PHE A 87 -50.48 38.53 8.08
N VAL A 88 -49.42 38.74 8.80
CA VAL A 88 -48.13 38.07 8.63
C VAL A 88 -47.87 37.22 9.87
N ALA A 89 -48.00 35.91 9.73
CA ALA A 89 -47.72 34.98 10.81
C ALA A 89 -46.27 35.07 11.28
N LYS A 90 -46.06 34.99 12.56
CA LYS A 90 -44.72 34.89 13.14
C LYS A 90 -44.07 33.57 12.77
N PRO A 91 -42.73 33.52 12.64
CA PRO A 91 -42.02 32.27 12.43
C PRO A 91 -42.35 31.26 13.54
N VAL A 92 -42.76 30.07 13.15
CA VAL A 92 -43.08 28.96 14.07
C VAL A 92 -41.83 28.51 14.80
N SER A 93 -41.94 28.33 16.13
CA SER A 93 -40.85 27.82 16.95
C SER A 93 -41.11 26.38 17.40
N CYS A 94 -40.27 25.47 16.98
CA CYS A 94 -40.31 24.07 17.41
C CYS A 94 -40.02 23.91 18.93
N ALA A 95 -39.35 24.89 19.53
CA ALA A 95 -38.99 24.91 20.96
C ALA A 95 -40.20 24.89 21.91
N GLN A 96 -41.41 25.25 21.41
CA GLN A 96 -42.61 25.21 22.23
C GLN A 96 -42.91 23.79 22.77
N CYS A 97 -42.63 22.77 21.97
CA CYS A 97 -42.83 21.36 22.35
C CYS A 97 -41.51 20.57 22.38
N HIS A 98 -40.55 20.87 21.48
CA HIS A 98 -39.27 20.20 21.35
C HIS A 98 -38.12 21.01 21.98
N ARG A 99 -38.31 21.36 23.25
CA ARG A 99 -37.37 22.25 23.96
C ARG A 99 -35.97 21.66 24.05
N LEU A 100 -35.85 20.39 24.40
CA LEU A 100 -34.56 19.72 24.59
C LEU A 100 -33.79 19.61 23.26
N GLU A 101 -34.44 19.15 22.21
CA GLU A 101 -33.84 19.02 20.87
C GLU A 101 -33.42 20.38 20.31
N THR A 102 -34.23 21.42 20.57
CA THR A 102 -33.91 22.78 20.14
C THR A 102 -32.70 23.33 20.89
N GLU A 103 -32.62 23.13 22.21
CA GLU A 103 -31.48 23.56 23.02
C GLU A 103 -30.17 22.86 22.56
N ILE A 104 -30.20 21.55 22.34
CA ILE A 104 -29.08 20.78 21.82
C ILE A 104 -28.67 21.31 20.43
N TYR A 105 -29.66 21.52 19.54
CA TYR A 105 -29.41 22.02 18.20
C TYR A 105 -28.79 23.42 18.20
N LEU A 106 -29.29 24.35 19.02
CA LEU A 106 -28.74 25.71 19.11
C LEU A 106 -27.28 25.74 19.57
N ASN A 107 -26.84 24.72 20.31
CA ASN A 107 -25.45 24.56 20.70
C ASN A 107 -24.61 23.86 19.61
N SER A 108 -25.21 23.25 18.60
CA SER A 108 -24.51 22.60 17.47
C SER A 108 -23.87 23.63 16.52
N ASP A 109 -22.96 23.17 15.66
CA ASP A 109 -22.36 24.06 14.66
C ASP A 109 -23.38 24.65 13.68
N HIS A 110 -24.42 23.88 13.30
CA HIS A 110 -25.51 24.41 12.47
C HIS A 110 -26.32 25.49 13.20
N GLY A 111 -26.71 25.23 14.44
CA GLY A 111 -27.46 26.20 15.24
C GLY A 111 -26.64 27.47 15.52
N GLN A 112 -25.36 27.34 15.83
CA GLN A 112 -24.45 28.46 16.01
C GLN A 112 -24.24 29.26 14.72
N ALA A 113 -24.20 28.60 13.56
CA ALA A 113 -24.12 29.28 12.28
C ALA A 113 -25.37 30.09 11.96
N ILE A 114 -26.56 29.55 12.20
CA ILE A 114 -27.83 30.30 12.07
C ILE A 114 -27.83 31.51 13.00
N HIS A 115 -27.44 31.34 14.26
CA HIS A 115 -27.38 32.45 15.23
C HIS A 115 -26.44 33.58 14.77
N LYS A 116 -25.39 33.24 14.03
CA LYS A 116 -24.47 34.19 13.42
C LYS A 116 -24.95 34.75 12.07
N GLY A 117 -26.17 34.43 11.64
CA GLY A 117 -26.77 34.96 10.42
C GLY A 117 -26.32 34.25 9.12
N VAL A 118 -25.74 33.02 9.20
CA VAL A 118 -25.38 32.25 8.02
C VAL A 118 -26.65 31.63 7.43
N ALA A 119 -27.12 32.16 6.30
CA ALA A 119 -28.39 31.79 5.68
C ALA A 119 -28.40 30.35 5.14
N GLU A 120 -27.24 29.81 4.77
CA GLU A 120 -27.08 28.45 4.22
C GLU A 120 -27.00 27.39 5.33
N ALA A 121 -26.94 27.78 6.60
CA ALA A 121 -26.89 26.81 7.70
C ALA A 121 -28.20 26.04 7.81
N ALA A 122 -28.10 24.73 7.99
CA ALA A 122 -29.28 23.87 8.06
C ALA A 122 -30.13 24.12 9.30
N SER A 123 -31.41 24.40 9.12
CA SER A 123 -32.43 24.53 10.17
C SER A 123 -33.18 23.18 10.35
N CYS A 124 -34.12 23.14 11.31
CA CYS A 124 -34.96 21.96 11.57
C CYS A 124 -35.65 21.44 10.31
N LYS A 125 -36.23 22.34 9.49
CA LYS A 125 -36.97 21.99 8.27
C LYS A 125 -36.06 21.45 7.15
N ASP A 126 -34.79 21.82 7.13
CA ASP A 126 -33.87 21.39 6.08
C ASP A 126 -33.49 19.89 6.24
N CYS A 127 -33.55 19.39 7.48
CA CYS A 127 -33.37 17.97 7.77
C CYS A 127 -34.71 17.21 7.77
N HIS A 128 -35.72 17.75 8.50
CA HIS A 128 -36.99 17.04 8.73
C HIS A 128 -38.01 17.21 7.60
N GLY A 129 -37.82 18.19 6.71
CA GLY A 129 -38.72 18.48 5.59
C GLY A 129 -39.80 19.52 5.93
N ASN A 130 -40.86 19.55 5.11
CA ASN A 130 -41.95 20.52 5.29
C ASN A 130 -42.66 20.32 6.61
N THR A 131 -42.78 21.40 7.40
CA THR A 131 -43.31 21.38 8.77
C THR A 131 -44.77 20.91 8.86
N HIS A 132 -45.57 21.10 7.81
CA HIS A 132 -46.94 20.59 7.77
C HIS A 132 -47.02 19.07 7.51
N TYR A 133 -45.99 18.48 6.83
CA TYR A 133 -46.02 17.08 6.37
C TYR A 133 -44.89 16.25 7.02
N LEU A 134 -44.57 16.54 8.26
CA LEU A 134 -43.51 15.84 9.00
C LEU A 134 -43.85 14.36 9.20
N LEU A 135 -42.96 13.50 8.76
CA LEU A 135 -43.10 12.06 8.93
C LEU A 135 -42.23 11.55 10.09
N ASN A 136 -42.71 10.49 10.73
CA ASN A 136 -41.92 9.81 11.74
C ASN A 136 -40.57 9.35 11.17
N TYR A 137 -39.50 9.46 11.96
CA TYR A 137 -38.15 9.02 11.52
C TYR A 137 -38.08 7.53 11.14
N ARG A 138 -39.07 6.71 11.55
CA ARG A 138 -39.19 5.30 11.17
C ARG A 138 -39.96 5.09 9.87
N ASN A 139 -40.58 6.12 9.32
CA ASN A 139 -41.28 6.03 8.05
C ASN A 139 -40.24 6.07 6.91
N PRO A 140 -40.22 5.08 5.99
CA PRO A 140 -39.26 5.05 4.86
C PRO A 140 -39.30 6.28 3.95
N GLN A 141 -40.38 7.04 3.95
CA GLN A 141 -40.52 8.28 3.18
C GLN A 141 -39.99 9.52 3.93
N SER A 142 -39.66 9.39 5.21
CA SER A 142 -39.13 10.51 6.01
C SER A 142 -37.72 10.88 5.51
N PRO A 143 -37.41 12.18 5.33
CA PRO A 143 -36.04 12.61 4.99
C PRO A 143 -35.01 12.17 6.02
N VAL A 144 -35.41 11.99 7.27
CA VAL A 144 -34.53 11.53 8.38
C VAL A 144 -34.62 10.03 8.64
N TYR A 145 -35.24 9.26 7.74
CA TYR A 145 -35.16 7.80 7.77
C TYR A 145 -33.71 7.36 7.47
N ARG A 146 -33.23 6.31 8.13
CA ARG A 146 -31.79 5.93 8.08
C ARG A 146 -31.20 5.86 6.66
N SER A 147 -31.90 5.20 5.73
CA SER A 147 -31.38 5.09 4.34
C SER A 147 -31.45 6.39 3.55
N ASN A 148 -32.23 7.39 4.02
CA ASN A 148 -32.39 8.68 3.34
C ASN A 148 -31.45 9.76 3.89
N LEU A 149 -30.81 9.50 5.05
CA LEU A 149 -29.89 10.46 5.67
C LEU A 149 -28.71 10.87 4.77
N PRO A 150 -28.09 9.96 4.00
CA PRO A 150 -27.03 10.35 3.06
C PRO A 150 -27.51 11.41 2.07
N ASP A 151 -28.69 11.23 1.46
CA ASP A 151 -29.28 12.20 0.53
C ASP A 151 -29.62 13.50 1.23
N THR A 152 -30.21 13.42 2.43
CA THR A 152 -30.60 14.60 3.22
C THR A 152 -29.40 15.46 3.59
N CYS A 153 -28.32 14.86 4.08
CA CYS A 153 -27.07 15.57 4.36
C CYS A 153 -26.39 16.00 3.05
N GLY A 154 -26.45 15.17 2.02
CA GLY A 154 -25.81 15.36 0.73
C GLY A 154 -26.29 16.57 -0.04
N ARG A 155 -27.53 17.04 0.21
CA ARG A 155 -28.07 18.25 -0.44
C ARG A 155 -27.14 19.46 -0.31
N CYS A 156 -26.47 19.61 0.84
CA CYS A 156 -25.49 20.66 1.08
C CYS A 156 -24.06 20.09 1.06
N HIS A 157 -23.79 18.96 1.75
CA HIS A 157 -22.44 18.42 1.90
C HIS A 157 -21.84 17.74 0.66
N ASN A 158 -22.58 17.61 -0.45
CA ASN A 158 -22.03 17.27 -1.77
C ASN A 158 -21.83 18.51 -2.67
N ASN A 159 -22.24 19.70 -2.24
CA ASN A 159 -21.99 20.93 -2.96
C ASN A 159 -20.57 21.41 -2.72
N ALA A 160 -19.68 21.19 -3.70
CA ALA A 160 -18.27 21.53 -3.58
C ALA A 160 -18.01 23.02 -3.29
N ALA A 161 -18.86 23.92 -3.81
CA ALA A 161 -18.73 25.36 -3.59
C ALA A 161 -19.07 25.74 -2.13
N GLU A 162 -20.10 25.13 -1.55
CA GLU A 162 -20.44 25.34 -0.15
C GLU A 162 -19.39 24.74 0.78
N MET A 163 -18.90 23.53 0.46
CA MET A 163 -17.85 22.88 1.24
C MET A 163 -16.55 23.71 1.25
N GLU A 164 -16.20 24.33 0.14
CA GLU A 164 -15.05 25.22 0.04
C GLU A 164 -15.28 26.55 0.78
N LYS A 165 -16.46 27.17 0.60
CA LYS A 165 -16.87 28.42 1.27
C LYS A 165 -16.73 28.33 2.80
N PHE A 166 -17.09 27.18 3.37
CA PHE A 166 -17.03 26.97 4.81
C PHE A 166 -15.76 26.23 5.28
N HIS A 167 -14.77 26.08 4.42
CA HIS A 167 -13.48 25.42 4.70
C HIS A 167 -13.63 24.00 5.27
N LEU A 168 -14.59 23.24 4.75
CA LEU A 168 -14.78 21.85 5.16
C LEU A 168 -13.74 20.95 4.45
N ARG A 169 -13.11 20.06 5.21
CA ARG A 169 -11.94 19.28 4.74
C ARG A 169 -12.23 18.38 3.55
N GLN A 170 -13.41 17.79 3.48
CA GLN A 170 -13.79 16.87 2.40
C GLN A 170 -14.83 17.54 1.50
N ARG A 171 -14.58 17.51 0.18
CA ARG A 171 -15.46 18.15 -0.80
C ARG A 171 -16.71 17.33 -1.12
N SER A 172 -16.67 16.00 -0.93
CA SER A 172 -17.79 15.10 -1.24
C SER A 172 -17.81 13.90 -0.27
N PRO A 173 -18.09 14.13 1.02
CA PRO A 173 -18.07 13.08 2.03
C PRO A 173 -19.12 12.00 1.78
N ILE A 174 -20.28 12.37 1.23
CA ILE A 174 -21.37 11.41 0.97
C ILE A 174 -20.99 10.44 -0.14
N VAL A 175 -20.42 10.91 -1.24
CA VAL A 175 -19.93 10.04 -2.34
C VAL A 175 -18.88 9.05 -1.83
N SER A 176 -18.04 9.48 -0.89
CA SER A 176 -17.06 8.60 -0.25
C SER A 176 -17.72 7.59 0.68
N TYR A 177 -18.74 8.02 1.44
CA TYR A 177 -19.52 7.16 2.33
C TYR A 177 -20.28 6.08 1.56
N GLU A 178 -20.95 6.42 0.45
CA GLU A 178 -21.70 5.47 -0.39
C GLU A 178 -20.84 4.29 -0.85
N LYS A 179 -19.56 4.55 -1.13
CA LYS A 179 -18.57 3.53 -1.53
C LYS A 179 -17.92 2.79 -0.35
N SER A 180 -18.21 3.19 0.87
CA SER A 180 -17.68 2.56 2.08
C SER A 180 -18.41 1.26 2.41
N VAL A 181 -17.81 0.44 3.31
CA VAL A 181 -18.49 -0.77 3.81
C VAL A 181 -19.82 -0.46 4.48
N HIS A 182 -19.93 0.70 5.16
CA HIS A 182 -21.16 1.12 5.82
C HIS A 182 -22.20 1.59 4.81
N GLY A 183 -21.80 2.39 3.82
CA GLY A 183 -22.70 2.85 2.76
C GLY A 183 -23.23 1.70 1.91
N ILE A 184 -22.36 0.79 1.48
CA ILE A 184 -22.77 -0.42 0.74
C ILE A 184 -23.73 -1.27 1.57
N ALA A 185 -23.45 -1.49 2.87
CA ALA A 185 -24.34 -2.25 3.73
C ALA A 185 -25.73 -1.59 3.85
N LEU A 186 -25.76 -0.27 4.07
CA LEU A 186 -27.02 0.47 4.22
C LEU A 186 -27.81 0.57 2.89
N LEU A 187 -27.14 1.01 1.83
CA LEU A 187 -27.83 1.44 0.59
C LEU A 187 -28.06 0.28 -0.38
N GLU A 188 -27.09 -0.63 -0.53
CA GLU A 188 -27.19 -1.75 -1.46
C GLU A 188 -27.81 -2.97 -0.78
N LYS A 189 -27.30 -3.36 0.40
CA LYS A 189 -27.78 -4.56 1.12
C LYS A 189 -29.02 -4.30 1.97
N LYS A 190 -29.43 -3.03 2.16
CA LYS A 190 -30.58 -2.62 2.99
C LYS A 190 -30.44 -3.01 4.47
N GLU A 191 -29.22 -3.09 4.97
CA GLU A 191 -28.93 -3.40 6.37
C GLU A 191 -29.09 -2.12 7.22
N LEU A 192 -30.27 -1.89 7.77
CA LEU A 192 -30.60 -0.68 8.53
C LEU A 192 -29.77 -0.51 9.83
N ASN A 193 -29.06 -1.53 10.27
CA ASN A 193 -28.14 -1.43 11.41
C ASN A 193 -26.75 -0.93 11.02
N ALA A 194 -26.45 -0.80 9.71
CA ALA A 194 -25.20 -0.23 9.26
C ALA A 194 -25.07 1.23 9.70
N ALA A 195 -23.85 1.65 10.04
CA ALA A 195 -23.61 3.02 10.52
C ALA A 195 -23.94 4.05 9.43
N VAL A 196 -24.60 5.14 9.84
CA VAL A 196 -24.98 6.27 8.98
C VAL A 196 -24.48 7.58 9.59
N CYS A 197 -24.58 8.67 8.87
CA CYS A 197 -24.06 9.99 9.26
C CYS A 197 -24.28 10.34 10.74
N THR A 198 -25.51 10.16 11.23
CA THR A 198 -25.89 10.53 12.60
C THR A 198 -25.30 9.62 13.69
N ASP A 199 -24.89 8.41 13.36
CA ASP A 199 -24.28 7.50 14.34
C ASP A 199 -22.88 7.99 14.73
N CYS A 200 -22.17 8.57 13.77
CA CYS A 200 -20.84 9.12 13.97
C CYS A 200 -20.88 10.59 14.39
N HIS A 201 -21.66 11.42 13.68
CA HIS A 201 -21.66 12.87 13.87
C HIS A 201 -22.64 13.36 14.95
N GLY A 202 -23.62 12.54 15.33
CA GLY A 202 -24.76 12.97 16.12
C GLY A 202 -25.93 13.41 15.25
N SER A 203 -27.06 13.73 15.87
CA SER A 203 -28.28 14.18 15.19
C SER A 203 -28.54 15.66 15.35
N HIS A 204 -28.78 16.11 16.59
CA HIS A 204 -28.97 17.52 16.93
C HIS A 204 -27.70 18.15 17.52
N ASP A 205 -26.78 17.34 18.02
CA ASP A 205 -25.49 17.66 18.64
C ASP A 205 -24.30 17.61 17.69
N LEU A 206 -24.49 18.11 16.46
CA LEU A 206 -23.49 18.12 15.42
C LEU A 206 -22.38 19.12 15.71
N HIS A 207 -21.15 18.61 15.98
CA HIS A 207 -19.99 19.43 16.27
C HIS A 207 -18.79 19.04 15.40
N ARG A 208 -17.96 20.02 15.08
CA ARG A 208 -16.67 19.80 14.38
C ARG A 208 -15.78 18.87 15.21
N SER A 209 -14.99 18.07 14.54
CA SER A 209 -14.03 17.13 15.17
C SER A 209 -12.97 17.82 16.05
N THR A 210 -12.82 19.14 15.94
CA THR A 210 -11.94 19.95 16.82
C THR A 210 -12.58 20.32 18.16
N ASN A 211 -13.90 20.18 18.30
CA ASN A 211 -14.63 20.47 19.54
C ASN A 211 -14.58 19.25 20.48
N PRO A 212 -14.11 19.38 21.73
CA PRO A 212 -14.01 18.25 22.67
C PRO A 212 -15.32 17.51 22.94
N VAL A 213 -16.49 18.18 22.79
CA VAL A 213 -17.78 17.52 22.97
C VAL A 213 -18.25 16.74 21.74
N SER A 214 -17.60 16.93 20.60
CA SER A 214 -17.88 16.16 19.38
C SER A 214 -17.66 14.67 19.57
N LYS A 215 -18.56 13.84 19.06
CA LYS A 215 -18.38 12.38 18.98
C LYS A 215 -17.16 12.00 18.15
N LEU A 216 -16.72 12.88 17.24
CA LEU A 216 -15.55 12.71 16.38
C LEU A 216 -14.33 13.51 16.85
N TYR A 217 -14.37 14.09 18.05
CA TYR A 217 -13.14 14.56 18.67
C TYR A 217 -12.19 13.37 18.85
N TRP A 218 -10.91 13.57 18.56
CA TRP A 218 -9.95 12.45 18.44
C TRP A 218 -9.98 11.47 19.63
N GLN A 219 -10.14 11.95 20.87
CA GLN A 219 -10.28 11.08 22.04
C GLN A 219 -11.60 10.31 22.10
N ASN A 220 -12.65 10.81 21.42
CA ASN A 220 -13.98 10.23 21.45
C ASN A 220 -14.21 9.24 20.29
N VAL A 221 -13.35 9.24 19.26
CA VAL A 221 -13.46 8.36 18.10
C VAL A 221 -13.54 6.88 18.49
N PRO A 222 -12.67 6.36 19.39
CA PRO A 222 -12.76 4.94 19.77
C PRO A 222 -14.11 4.58 20.35
N SER A 223 -14.62 5.35 21.31
CA SER A 223 -15.93 5.08 21.94
C SER A 223 -17.11 5.27 20.96
N THR A 224 -16.97 6.14 19.96
CA THR A 224 -17.98 6.32 18.91
C THR A 224 -18.06 5.08 18.01
N CYS A 225 -16.94 4.56 17.56
CA CYS A 225 -16.86 3.31 16.81
C CYS A 225 -17.26 2.10 17.69
N GLY A 226 -16.85 2.12 18.95
CA GLY A 226 -17.09 1.07 19.94
C GLY A 226 -18.56 0.79 20.22
N LYS A 227 -19.48 1.73 19.92
CA LYS A 227 -20.93 1.49 20.07
C LYS A 227 -21.42 0.27 19.28
N CYS A 228 -20.79 -0.02 18.15
CA CYS A 228 -21.08 -1.17 17.30
C CYS A 228 -19.92 -2.17 17.27
N HIS A 229 -18.68 -1.70 17.38
CA HIS A 229 -17.45 -2.47 17.36
C HIS A 229 -16.83 -2.64 18.76
N GLU A 230 -17.65 -3.01 19.76
CA GLU A 230 -17.29 -3.05 21.18
C GLU A 230 -16.02 -3.86 21.48
N ASN A 231 -15.92 -5.09 20.95
CA ASN A 231 -14.77 -5.96 21.18
C ASN A 231 -13.47 -5.36 20.60
N VAL A 232 -13.58 -4.68 19.45
CA VAL A 232 -12.45 -4.01 18.79
C VAL A 232 -12.00 -2.80 19.60
N ASP A 233 -12.94 -1.99 20.05
CA ASP A 233 -12.68 -0.82 20.90
C ASP A 233 -11.98 -1.24 22.22
N GLN A 234 -12.50 -2.22 22.92
CA GLN A 234 -11.89 -2.74 24.14
C GLN A 234 -10.47 -3.28 23.90
N THR A 235 -10.24 -3.94 22.78
CA THR A 235 -8.92 -4.44 22.40
C THR A 235 -7.96 -3.29 22.08
N TYR A 236 -8.42 -2.32 21.29
CA TYR A 236 -7.65 -1.13 20.95
C TYR A 236 -7.29 -0.32 22.20
N LEU A 237 -8.22 -0.12 23.13
CA LEU A 237 -7.98 0.64 24.35
C LEU A 237 -6.93 0.01 25.28
N ARG A 238 -6.64 -1.29 25.13
CA ARG A 238 -5.54 -2.00 25.81
C ARG A 238 -4.21 -1.89 25.08
N SER A 239 -4.21 -1.53 23.81
CA SER A 239 -3.01 -1.36 22.99
C SER A 239 -2.18 -0.15 23.42
N ILE A 240 -0.91 -0.09 22.96
CA ILE A 240 -0.04 1.07 23.19
C ILE A 240 -0.65 2.36 22.61
N HIS A 241 -1.31 2.28 21.46
CA HIS A 241 -1.97 3.42 20.82
C HIS A 241 -3.18 3.88 21.64
N GLY A 242 -4.05 2.98 22.07
CA GLY A 242 -5.20 3.31 22.90
C GLY A 242 -4.82 3.87 24.28
N GLN A 243 -3.76 3.34 24.88
CA GLN A 243 -3.19 3.88 26.13
C GLN A 243 -2.67 5.31 25.93
N ALA A 244 -1.98 5.58 24.81
CA ALA A 244 -1.49 6.92 24.49
C ALA A 244 -2.63 7.90 24.27
N VAL A 245 -3.72 7.49 23.59
CA VAL A 245 -4.94 8.32 23.42
C VAL A 245 -5.56 8.65 24.78
N LYS A 246 -5.71 7.67 25.67
CA LYS A 246 -6.21 7.89 27.05
C LYS A 246 -5.31 8.84 27.83
N ALA A 247 -4.00 8.77 27.63
CA ALA A 247 -3.04 9.67 28.25
C ALA A 247 -3.01 11.08 27.64
N GLY A 248 -3.84 11.37 26.63
CA GLY A 248 -3.93 12.69 26.01
C GLY A 248 -2.87 12.97 24.95
N VAL A 249 -2.17 11.94 24.44
CA VAL A 249 -1.17 12.11 23.38
C VAL A 249 -1.90 12.35 22.05
N ARG A 250 -1.89 13.59 21.57
CA ARG A 250 -2.64 14.04 20.40
C ARG A 250 -2.23 13.35 19.10
N ASP A 251 -0.98 12.95 18.97
CA ASP A 251 -0.42 12.29 17.80
C ASP A 251 -0.64 10.76 17.80
N ALA A 252 -1.23 10.20 18.88
CA ALA A 252 -1.56 8.78 18.92
C ALA A 252 -2.71 8.48 17.94
N PRO A 253 -2.55 7.45 17.06
CA PRO A 253 -3.54 7.18 16.03
C PRO A 253 -4.82 6.60 16.62
N VAL A 254 -5.97 7.06 16.12
CA VAL A 254 -7.30 6.52 16.40
C VAL A 254 -7.83 5.72 15.20
N CYS A 255 -9.03 5.15 15.33
CA CYS A 255 -9.61 4.26 14.32
C CYS A 255 -9.55 4.85 12.90
N THR A 256 -9.88 6.15 12.76
CA THR A 256 -9.92 6.85 11.47
C THR A 256 -8.56 7.05 10.83
N ASP A 257 -7.48 7.09 11.61
CA ASP A 257 -6.12 7.27 11.07
C ASP A 257 -5.67 6.04 10.28
N CYS A 258 -6.12 4.85 10.68
CA CYS A 258 -5.84 3.60 9.99
C CYS A 258 -6.90 3.27 8.93
N HIS A 259 -8.19 3.35 9.27
CA HIS A 259 -9.28 2.90 8.41
C HIS A 259 -9.84 3.97 7.46
N GLY A 260 -9.50 5.24 7.68
CA GLY A 260 -10.10 6.38 7.00
C GLY A 260 -11.38 6.84 7.69
N GLU A 261 -12.00 7.86 7.12
CA GLU A 261 -13.21 8.51 7.70
C GLU A 261 -14.47 8.05 6.94
N HIS A 262 -14.81 8.71 5.83
CA HIS A 262 -15.98 8.40 5.03
C HIS A 262 -15.77 7.26 4.03
N SER A 263 -14.51 6.95 3.65
CA SER A 263 -14.16 5.92 2.66
C SER A 263 -13.65 4.62 3.30
N ILE A 264 -14.24 4.22 4.44
CA ILE A 264 -13.84 2.97 5.11
C ILE A 264 -14.12 1.79 4.20
N SER A 265 -13.05 1.17 3.67
CA SER A 265 -13.13 0.10 2.68
C SER A 265 -12.86 -1.27 3.31
N ALA A 266 -13.44 -2.31 2.72
CA ALA A 266 -13.18 -3.68 3.15
C ALA A 266 -11.67 -4.01 3.03
N VAL A 267 -11.12 -4.72 4.01
CA VAL A 267 -9.68 -5.05 4.10
C VAL A 267 -9.12 -5.71 2.84
N LYS A 268 -9.95 -6.52 2.16
CA LYS A 268 -9.55 -7.23 0.93
C LYS A 268 -9.44 -6.35 -0.31
N LEU A 269 -10.00 -5.14 -0.28
CA LEU A 269 -9.93 -4.23 -1.42
C LEU A 269 -8.58 -3.51 -1.45
N ALA A 270 -7.96 -3.45 -2.62
CA ALA A 270 -6.69 -2.75 -2.82
C ALA A 270 -6.74 -1.25 -2.44
N THR A 271 -7.93 -0.65 -2.49
CA THR A 271 -8.18 0.74 -2.09
C THR A 271 -8.23 0.95 -0.57
N SER A 272 -8.34 -0.14 0.21
CA SER A 272 -8.35 -0.06 1.68
C SER A 272 -6.98 0.34 2.21
N ARG A 273 -6.94 1.33 3.10
CA ARG A 273 -5.70 1.74 3.79
C ARG A 273 -5.11 0.61 4.64
N VAL A 274 -5.94 -0.32 5.08
CA VAL A 274 -5.56 -1.50 5.88
C VAL A 274 -5.56 -2.79 5.08
N SER A 275 -5.53 -2.72 3.73
CA SER A 275 -5.26 -3.90 2.91
C SER A 275 -3.82 -4.38 3.16
N PRO A 276 -3.54 -5.68 3.01
CA PRO A 276 -2.19 -6.21 3.26
C PRO A 276 -1.08 -5.43 2.55
N ALA A 277 -1.32 -4.97 1.31
CA ALA A 277 -0.37 -4.19 0.54
C ALA A 277 -0.11 -2.79 1.12
N ASN A 278 -1.13 -2.15 1.70
CA ASN A 278 -1.09 -0.75 2.13
C ASN A 278 -0.73 -0.58 3.62
N ILE A 279 -0.71 -1.66 4.40
CA ILE A 279 -0.36 -1.63 5.83
C ILE A 279 1.00 -0.96 6.09
N PRO A 280 2.09 -1.27 5.33
CA PRO A 280 3.37 -0.62 5.58
C PRO A 280 3.30 0.90 5.46
N GLU A 281 2.66 1.43 4.42
CA GLU A 281 2.48 2.88 4.23
C GLU A 281 1.62 3.48 5.34
N THR A 282 0.54 2.80 5.72
CA THR A 282 -0.36 3.28 6.78
C THR A 282 0.38 3.39 8.12
N CYS A 283 1.18 2.41 8.49
CA CYS A 283 2.03 2.48 9.68
C CYS A 283 3.17 3.48 9.51
N GLY A 284 3.78 3.51 8.31
CA GLY A 284 4.90 4.36 7.95
C GLY A 284 4.59 5.85 8.04
N GLN A 285 3.34 6.28 7.84
CA GLN A 285 2.94 7.69 7.97
C GLN A 285 3.38 8.31 9.29
N CYS A 286 3.39 7.53 10.37
CA CYS A 286 3.87 7.97 11.68
C CYS A 286 5.25 7.39 11.99
N HIS A 287 5.46 6.09 11.80
CA HIS A 287 6.68 5.40 12.19
C HIS A 287 7.90 5.67 11.29
N ALA A 288 7.72 6.29 10.12
CA ALA A 288 8.81 6.81 9.29
C ALA A 288 8.96 8.34 9.39
N ALA A 289 8.02 9.03 10.03
CA ALA A 289 8.05 10.48 10.14
C ALA A 289 9.09 10.92 11.18
N GLN A 290 10.13 11.64 10.75
CA GLN A 290 11.23 12.08 11.61
C GLN A 290 10.75 12.83 12.86
N ARG A 291 9.70 13.65 12.73
CA ARG A 291 9.09 14.35 13.88
C ARG A 291 8.61 13.38 14.94
N MET A 292 7.87 12.34 14.52
CA MET A 292 7.30 11.33 15.43
C MET A 292 8.40 10.48 16.08
N VAL A 293 9.36 10.05 15.26
CA VAL A 293 10.52 9.27 15.72
C VAL A 293 11.28 10.03 16.81
N THR A 294 11.56 11.31 16.61
CA THR A 294 12.31 12.15 17.56
C THR A 294 11.48 12.46 18.81
N GLN A 295 10.22 12.91 18.64
CA GLN A 295 9.36 13.35 19.73
C GLN A 295 9.00 12.23 20.70
N TYR A 296 8.70 11.04 20.16
CA TYR A 296 8.24 9.87 20.94
C TYR A 296 9.34 8.81 21.13
N ARG A 297 10.57 9.11 20.74
CA ARG A 297 11.72 8.18 20.82
C ARG A 297 11.43 6.81 20.22
N LEU A 298 10.71 6.83 19.08
CA LEU A 298 10.44 5.60 18.36
C LEU A 298 11.75 5.06 17.76
N PRO A 299 11.87 3.73 17.56
CA PRO A 299 13.05 3.19 16.90
C PRO A 299 13.17 3.80 15.49
N PRO A 300 14.32 4.35 15.12
CA PRO A 300 14.55 4.88 13.77
C PRO A 300 14.58 3.74 12.75
N ASP A 301 14.33 4.06 11.50
CA ASP A 301 14.49 3.19 10.33
C ASP A 301 13.63 1.91 10.31
N VAL A 302 12.61 1.78 11.20
CA VAL A 302 11.76 0.57 11.22
C VAL A 302 11.03 0.36 9.91
N PHE A 303 10.56 1.42 9.28
CA PHE A 303 9.91 1.36 7.97
C PHE A 303 10.91 0.99 6.87
N THR A 304 12.04 1.69 6.80
CA THR A 304 13.08 1.46 5.80
C THR A 304 13.67 0.05 5.89
N THR A 305 13.95 -0.42 7.11
CA THR A 305 14.48 -1.78 7.30
C THR A 305 13.48 -2.86 6.96
N TYR A 306 12.18 -2.63 7.21
CA TYR A 306 11.13 -3.54 6.77
C TYR A 306 11.03 -3.58 5.23
N VAL A 307 10.94 -2.43 4.58
CA VAL A 307 10.81 -2.33 3.11
C VAL A 307 11.99 -3.03 2.39
N GLN A 308 13.19 -2.95 2.96
CA GLN A 308 14.38 -3.61 2.43
C GLN A 308 14.50 -5.09 2.82
N SER A 309 13.65 -5.58 3.71
CA SER A 309 13.64 -6.99 4.10
C SER A 309 13.04 -7.87 3.01
N PHE A 310 13.26 -9.20 3.11
CA PHE A 310 12.62 -10.14 2.20
C PHE A 310 11.09 -10.01 2.20
N HIS A 311 10.46 -9.85 3.37
CA HIS A 311 9.02 -9.67 3.50
C HIS A 311 8.54 -8.39 2.80
N GLY A 312 9.22 -7.27 3.02
CA GLY A 312 8.88 -6.01 2.37
C GLY A 312 9.03 -6.07 0.85
N LEU A 313 10.15 -6.64 0.35
CA LEU A 313 10.38 -6.82 -1.09
C LEU A 313 9.36 -7.76 -1.74
N ALA A 314 8.99 -8.84 -1.06
CA ALA A 314 7.97 -9.77 -1.56
C ALA A 314 6.60 -9.09 -1.63
N LEU A 315 6.21 -8.35 -0.59
CA LEU A 315 4.95 -7.61 -0.56
C LEU A 315 4.90 -6.54 -1.66
N GLN A 316 5.95 -5.74 -1.83
CA GLN A 316 6.07 -4.77 -2.94
C GLN A 316 6.02 -5.45 -4.31
N GLY A 317 6.57 -6.66 -4.41
CA GLY A 317 6.48 -7.49 -5.60
C GLY A 317 5.09 -8.10 -5.86
N GLY A 318 4.09 -7.79 -5.01
CA GLY A 318 2.70 -8.23 -5.15
C GLY A 318 2.35 -9.52 -4.41
N ASP A 319 3.24 -10.09 -3.59
CA ASP A 319 2.95 -11.26 -2.76
C ASP A 319 2.23 -10.83 -1.47
N LEU A 320 0.89 -10.84 -1.51
CA LEU A 320 0.04 -10.46 -0.37
C LEU A 320 0.08 -11.45 0.80
N THR A 321 0.70 -12.63 0.61
CA THR A 321 0.91 -13.61 1.69
C THR A 321 2.17 -13.32 2.51
N ALA A 322 3.05 -12.44 1.99
CA ALA A 322 4.23 -11.99 2.71
C ALA A 322 3.84 -11.22 3.97
N ALA A 323 4.58 -11.45 5.05
CA ALA A 323 4.31 -10.79 6.33
C ALA A 323 4.49 -9.28 6.23
N ASN A 324 3.50 -8.51 6.68
CA ASN A 324 3.54 -7.06 6.83
C ASN A 324 3.63 -6.67 8.32
N CYS A 325 3.60 -5.37 8.62
CA CYS A 325 3.71 -4.87 10.00
C CYS A 325 2.67 -5.52 10.92
N ALA A 326 1.40 -5.59 10.50
CA ALA A 326 0.31 -6.16 11.29
C ALA A 326 0.43 -7.68 11.48
N SER A 327 1.10 -8.39 10.57
CA SER A 327 1.30 -9.84 10.68
C SER A 327 2.16 -10.21 11.91
N CYS A 328 3.08 -9.30 12.28
CA CYS A 328 3.96 -9.48 13.43
C CYS A 328 3.46 -8.74 14.67
N HIS A 329 3.03 -7.47 14.52
CA HIS A 329 2.68 -6.59 15.63
C HIS A 329 1.23 -6.69 16.08
N GLY A 330 0.35 -7.39 15.32
CA GLY A 330 -1.10 -7.28 15.49
C GLY A 330 -1.65 -6.00 14.86
N PHE A 331 -2.95 -5.74 15.02
CA PHE A 331 -3.58 -4.54 14.46
C PHE A 331 -4.35 -3.71 15.50
N HIS A 332 -5.17 -4.32 16.34
CA HIS A 332 -5.90 -3.59 17.39
C HIS A 332 -5.26 -3.77 18.77
N ASP A 333 -4.49 -4.83 18.97
CA ASP A 333 -3.82 -5.22 20.22
C ASP A 333 -2.32 -4.98 20.20
N ILE A 334 -1.88 -3.94 19.50
CA ILE A 334 -0.45 -3.62 19.37
C ILE A 334 0.13 -3.27 20.74
N LEU A 335 1.08 -4.10 21.20
CA LEU A 335 1.76 -3.94 22.48
C LEU A 335 3.28 -3.77 22.27
N PRO A 336 3.97 -3.06 23.18
CA PRO A 336 5.43 -2.94 23.11
C PRO A 336 6.09 -4.31 23.28
N SER A 337 7.28 -4.49 22.71
CA SER A 337 8.03 -5.76 22.79
C SER A 337 8.38 -6.19 24.22
N SER A 338 8.39 -5.26 25.16
CA SER A 338 8.61 -5.52 26.58
C SER A 338 7.42 -6.16 27.28
N ASP A 339 6.20 -6.02 26.74
CA ASP A 339 5.00 -6.62 27.33
C ASP A 339 5.00 -8.14 27.01
N PRO A 340 4.86 -9.01 28.03
CA PRO A 340 4.83 -10.46 27.82
C PRO A 340 3.67 -10.95 26.93
N ARG A 341 2.59 -10.17 26.80
CA ARG A 341 1.43 -10.48 25.96
C ARG A 341 1.65 -10.09 24.49
N SER A 342 2.69 -9.30 24.20
CA SER A 342 2.97 -8.83 22.86
C SER A 342 3.34 -10.01 21.94
N SER A 343 2.80 -10.02 20.73
CA SER A 343 3.16 -10.98 19.69
C SER A 343 4.63 -10.89 19.29
N ILE A 344 5.26 -9.73 19.51
CA ILE A 344 6.69 -9.48 19.25
C ILE A 344 7.55 -9.53 20.51
N ASN A 345 6.99 -9.96 21.65
CA ASN A 345 7.80 -10.29 22.82
C ASN A 345 8.73 -11.47 22.49
N GLN A 346 9.94 -11.46 23.01
CA GLN A 346 10.95 -12.49 22.73
C GLN A 346 10.43 -13.93 22.93
N LYS A 347 9.58 -14.14 23.95
CA LYS A 347 8.97 -15.43 24.24
C LYS A 347 7.86 -15.81 23.22
N SER A 348 7.20 -14.84 22.62
CA SER A 348 6.10 -15.03 21.67
C SER A 348 6.59 -15.14 20.21
N LEU A 349 7.80 -14.66 19.90
CA LEU A 349 8.35 -14.66 18.54
C LEU A 349 8.34 -16.02 17.85
N PRO A 350 8.69 -17.16 18.53
CA PRO A 350 8.62 -18.48 17.91
C PRO A 350 7.22 -18.84 17.40
N GLN A 351 6.18 -18.43 18.13
CA GLN A 351 4.78 -18.66 17.74
C GLN A 351 4.37 -17.71 16.62
N THR A 352 4.76 -16.44 16.70
CA THR A 352 4.42 -15.42 15.70
C THR A 352 5.05 -15.75 14.35
N CYS A 353 6.34 -16.06 14.32
CA CYS A 353 7.03 -16.48 13.09
C CYS A 353 6.57 -17.85 12.62
N GLY A 354 6.25 -18.75 13.56
CA GLY A 354 5.79 -20.12 13.31
C GLY A 354 4.48 -20.23 12.54
N LYS A 355 3.66 -19.18 12.51
CA LYS A 355 2.42 -19.11 11.70
C LYS A 355 2.71 -19.32 10.20
N CYS A 356 3.81 -18.76 9.71
CA CYS A 356 4.23 -18.86 8.31
C CYS A 356 5.48 -19.74 8.12
N HIS A 357 6.30 -19.91 9.18
CA HIS A 357 7.53 -20.69 9.16
C HIS A 357 7.43 -21.89 10.12
N PRO A 358 6.74 -22.97 9.76
CA PRO A 358 6.55 -24.13 10.63
C PRO A 358 7.88 -24.72 11.10
N GLY A 359 7.98 -24.98 12.41
CA GLY A 359 9.17 -25.59 13.01
C GLY A 359 10.34 -24.64 13.28
N ILE A 360 10.14 -23.33 13.13
CA ILE A 360 11.00 -22.30 13.72
C ILE A 360 10.79 -22.31 15.24
N GLY A 361 11.20 -23.35 15.87
CA GLY A 361 11.00 -23.53 17.31
C GLY A 361 12.16 -22.95 18.15
N THR A 362 12.07 -23.20 19.42
CA THR A 362 12.83 -22.80 20.60
C THR A 362 14.36 -22.76 20.52
N ARG A 363 15.00 -23.11 19.42
CA ARG A 363 16.47 -23.17 19.28
C ARG A 363 17.11 -21.91 18.69
N LEU A 364 16.31 -20.93 18.28
CA LEU A 364 16.82 -19.75 17.59
C LEU A 364 16.93 -18.58 18.58
N GLY A 365 18.13 -18.03 18.74
CA GLY A 365 18.39 -16.90 19.61
C GLY A 365 17.66 -15.62 19.21
N ALA A 366 17.59 -14.65 20.11
CA ALA A 366 16.89 -13.37 19.91
C ALA A 366 17.31 -12.61 18.65
N GLU A 367 18.53 -12.83 18.18
CA GLU A 367 19.07 -12.20 16.95
C GLU A 367 18.41 -12.71 15.66
N PHE A 368 17.89 -13.94 15.69
CA PHE A 368 17.21 -14.52 14.54
C PHE A 368 15.93 -13.76 14.17
N PHE A 369 15.19 -13.28 15.17
CA PHE A 369 13.89 -12.67 14.99
C PHE A 369 13.93 -11.16 14.71
N ARG A 370 15.12 -10.59 14.48
CA ARG A 370 15.25 -9.18 14.17
C ARG A 370 15.03 -8.92 12.69
N ILE A 371 13.92 -8.25 12.38
CA ILE A 371 13.67 -7.68 11.05
C ILE A 371 14.11 -6.22 11.01
N HIS A 372 13.93 -5.50 12.12
CA HIS A 372 14.39 -4.13 12.30
C HIS A 372 15.77 -4.05 12.97
N ALA A 373 16.56 -3.05 12.61
CA ALA A 373 17.80 -2.75 13.32
C ALA A 373 17.51 -2.41 14.79
N PRO A 374 18.35 -2.83 15.76
CA PRO A 374 18.18 -2.46 17.15
C PRO A 374 18.31 -0.93 17.33
N PRO A 375 17.56 -0.31 18.28
CA PRO A 375 17.69 1.10 18.59
C PRO A 375 19.16 1.44 18.94
N GLY A 376 19.73 2.44 18.29
CA GLY A 376 21.10 2.90 18.54
C GLY A 376 22.22 2.07 17.88
N ALA A 377 21.92 0.98 17.22
CA ALA A 377 22.85 0.37 16.29
C ALA A 377 22.70 1.09 14.96
N ALA A 378 23.65 1.93 14.61
CA ALA A 378 23.83 2.34 13.21
C ALA A 378 23.86 1.06 12.38
N ALA A 379 22.73 0.74 11.76
CA ALA A 379 22.45 -0.35 10.82
C ALA A 379 23.47 -1.53 10.88
N GLY A 380 23.60 -2.17 12.03
CA GLY A 380 24.55 -3.26 12.17
C GLY A 380 24.02 -4.56 11.57
N LYS A 381 24.05 -4.70 10.22
CA LYS A 381 24.13 -6.04 9.67
C LYS A 381 25.26 -6.78 10.40
N PRO A 382 25.11 -8.08 10.73
CA PRO A 382 26.19 -8.85 11.36
C PRO A 382 27.52 -8.59 10.64
N PHE A 383 28.62 -8.51 11.40
CA PHE A 383 29.95 -8.22 10.84
C PHE A 383 30.25 -9.03 9.59
N ILE A 384 29.92 -10.34 9.62
CA ILE A 384 30.12 -11.24 8.49
C ILE A 384 29.34 -10.81 7.24
N VAL A 385 28.09 -10.34 7.39
CA VAL A 385 27.27 -9.88 6.25
C VAL A 385 27.87 -8.60 5.66
N ASN A 386 28.29 -7.66 6.50
CA ASN A 386 28.96 -6.44 6.05
C ASN A 386 30.32 -6.73 5.40
N PHE A 387 31.08 -7.66 5.98
CA PHE A 387 32.33 -8.11 5.41
C PHE A 387 32.12 -8.71 4.02
N ILE A 388 31.20 -9.67 3.87
CA ILE A 388 30.88 -10.29 2.59
C ILE A 388 30.41 -9.24 1.58
N THR A 389 29.51 -8.34 2.00
CA THR A 389 29.03 -7.26 1.10
C THR A 389 30.19 -6.40 0.59
N ARG A 390 31.08 -5.94 1.50
CA ARG A 390 32.25 -5.15 1.11
C ARG A 390 33.22 -5.94 0.24
N LEU A 391 33.45 -7.20 0.58
CA LEU A 391 34.29 -8.11 -0.22
C LEU A 391 33.76 -8.22 -1.65
N TYR A 392 32.46 -8.47 -1.82
CA TYR A 392 31.86 -8.54 -3.17
C TYR A 392 31.89 -7.21 -3.91
N VAL A 393 31.62 -6.09 -3.25
CA VAL A 393 31.73 -4.77 -3.89
C VAL A 393 33.16 -4.55 -4.40
N VAL A 394 34.18 -4.82 -3.57
CA VAL A 394 35.58 -4.72 -3.98
C VAL A 394 35.88 -5.70 -5.12
N LEU A 395 35.44 -6.95 -5.01
CA LEU A 395 35.62 -7.98 -6.04
C LEU A 395 34.99 -7.54 -7.37
N ILE A 396 33.75 -7.01 -7.35
CA ILE A 396 33.08 -6.51 -8.55
C ILE A 396 33.85 -5.35 -9.16
N VAL A 397 34.25 -4.35 -8.35
CA VAL A 397 34.99 -3.19 -8.84
C VAL A 397 36.33 -3.62 -9.47
N LEU A 398 37.09 -4.50 -8.80
CA LEU A 398 38.35 -4.98 -9.33
C LEU A 398 38.19 -5.87 -10.57
N THR A 399 37.23 -6.81 -10.52
CA THR A 399 37.01 -7.76 -11.62
C THR A 399 36.44 -7.03 -12.85
N ILE A 400 35.32 -6.32 -12.67
CA ILE A 400 34.66 -5.63 -13.79
C ILE A 400 35.48 -4.42 -14.26
N GLY A 401 36.07 -3.66 -13.33
CA GLY A 401 36.98 -2.56 -13.68
C GLY A 401 38.22 -3.06 -14.43
N GLY A 402 38.84 -4.13 -13.96
CA GLY A 402 39.97 -4.80 -14.66
C GLY A 402 39.56 -5.31 -16.04
N MET A 403 38.45 -6.05 -16.13
CA MET A 403 37.89 -6.52 -17.40
C MET A 403 37.58 -5.36 -18.37
N ALA A 404 36.89 -4.33 -17.89
CA ALA A 404 36.54 -3.17 -18.71
C ALA A 404 37.79 -2.44 -19.22
N THR A 405 38.80 -2.26 -18.37
CA THR A 405 40.08 -1.65 -18.76
C THR A 405 40.80 -2.50 -19.82
N PHE A 406 40.88 -3.80 -19.59
CA PHE A 406 41.50 -4.71 -20.53
C PHE A 406 40.79 -4.72 -21.91
N VAL A 407 39.45 -4.83 -21.87
CA VAL A 407 38.62 -4.81 -23.08
C VAL A 407 38.76 -3.46 -23.81
N LEU A 408 38.78 -2.34 -23.09
CA LEU A 408 38.94 -1.02 -23.70
C LEU A 408 40.32 -0.89 -24.39
N LEU A 409 41.39 -1.32 -23.74
CA LEU A 409 42.74 -1.29 -24.34
C LEU A 409 42.83 -2.20 -25.57
N ASP A 410 42.30 -3.43 -25.49
CA ASP A 410 42.23 -4.36 -26.60
C ASP A 410 41.41 -3.79 -27.77
N TYR A 411 40.22 -3.28 -27.50
CA TYR A 411 39.38 -2.62 -28.49
C TYR A 411 40.10 -1.48 -29.21
N LEU A 412 40.67 -0.52 -28.44
CA LEU A 412 41.38 0.61 -29.03
C LEU A 412 42.56 0.18 -29.92
N ARG A 413 43.29 -0.87 -29.50
CA ARG A 413 44.40 -1.40 -30.26
C ARG A 413 43.94 -2.08 -31.57
N LYS A 414 42.93 -2.95 -31.48
CA LYS A 414 42.36 -3.66 -32.62
C LYS A 414 41.62 -2.73 -33.57
N ALA A 415 40.85 -1.78 -33.08
CA ALA A 415 40.16 -0.79 -33.91
C ALA A 415 41.17 0.01 -34.75
N ARG A 416 42.28 0.42 -34.14
CA ARG A 416 43.37 1.11 -34.88
C ARG A 416 44.02 0.18 -35.92
N ALA A 417 44.19 -1.10 -35.62
CA ALA A 417 44.75 -2.09 -36.58
C ALA A 417 43.77 -2.40 -37.71
N HIS A 418 42.47 -2.58 -37.37
CA HIS A 418 41.41 -2.87 -38.37
C HIS A 418 41.20 -1.69 -39.33
N ILE A 419 41.29 -0.46 -38.89
CA ILE A 419 41.25 0.73 -39.78
C ILE A 419 42.40 0.67 -40.81
N ARG A 420 43.51 0.00 -40.52
CA ARG A 420 44.66 -0.11 -41.41
C ARG A 420 44.63 -1.35 -42.34
N ALA A 421 43.84 -2.38 -42.03
CA ALA A 421 43.85 -3.66 -42.74
C ALA A 421 42.42 -4.16 -43.01
N VAL A 422 41.88 -3.92 -44.19
CA VAL A 422 40.59 -4.48 -44.63
C VAL A 422 40.80 -5.55 -45.68
N ARG A 423 40.40 -6.82 -45.44
CA ARG A 423 39.62 -7.75 -46.28
C ARG A 423 39.98 -9.23 -46.20
N GLY A 424 38.94 -10.05 -45.98
CA GLY A 424 38.59 -11.32 -46.57
C GLY A 424 39.27 -12.65 -46.17
N VAL A 425 38.51 -13.70 -45.77
CA VAL A 425 38.65 -15.13 -46.18
C VAL A 425 37.84 -16.15 -45.31
N ALA A 426 37.64 -17.42 -45.72
CA ALA A 426 36.70 -18.50 -45.33
C ALA A 426 37.00 -19.35 -44.05
N GLY A 427 36.01 -19.98 -43.39
CA GLY A 427 35.94 -20.39 -41.99
C GLY A 427 36.19 -21.84 -41.50
N GLU A 428 36.62 -22.00 -40.22
CA GLU A 428 36.95 -23.24 -39.50
C GLU A 428 35.88 -23.67 -38.49
N GLU A 429 35.61 -25.01 -38.31
CA GLU A 429 34.59 -25.53 -37.37
C GLU A 429 35.09 -25.48 -35.91
N ARG A 430 34.36 -24.77 -35.04
CA ARG A 430 34.74 -24.49 -33.65
C ARG A 430 33.83 -25.11 -32.60
N LEU A 431 32.50 -25.09 -32.80
CA LEU A 431 31.53 -25.63 -31.86
C LEU A 431 30.71 -26.75 -32.50
N THR A 432 30.66 -27.90 -31.85
CA THR A 432 29.82 -29.04 -32.26
C THR A 432 28.34 -28.71 -32.04
N ARG A 433 27.42 -29.43 -32.68
CA ARG A 433 25.96 -29.25 -32.50
C ARG A 433 25.55 -29.37 -31.04
N TRP A 434 26.15 -30.28 -30.28
CA TRP A 434 25.89 -30.48 -28.87
C TRP A 434 26.34 -29.29 -28.01
N MET A 435 27.53 -28.76 -28.23
CA MET A 435 28.03 -27.57 -27.53
C MET A 435 27.16 -26.35 -27.80
N ARG A 436 26.67 -26.19 -29.03
CA ARG A 436 25.73 -25.08 -29.36
C ARG A 436 24.40 -25.19 -28.64
N LEU A 437 23.83 -26.41 -28.57
CA LEU A 437 22.60 -26.65 -27.83
C LEU A 437 22.78 -26.33 -26.34
N GLN A 438 23.89 -26.77 -25.74
CA GLN A 438 24.24 -26.46 -24.35
C GLN A 438 24.37 -24.95 -24.14
N HIS A 439 25.08 -24.25 -25.01
CA HIS A 439 25.23 -22.79 -24.92
C HIS A 439 23.88 -22.06 -25.05
N PHE A 440 23.03 -22.48 -25.98
CA PHE A 440 21.71 -21.90 -26.16
C PHE A 440 20.84 -22.08 -24.90
N LEU A 441 20.79 -23.29 -24.35
CA LEU A 441 20.03 -23.57 -23.12
C LEU A 441 20.57 -22.77 -21.95
N LEU A 442 21.89 -22.70 -21.78
CA LEU A 442 22.54 -21.88 -20.76
C LEU A 442 22.16 -20.39 -20.88
N MET A 443 22.21 -19.86 -22.11
CA MET A 443 21.84 -18.45 -22.38
C MET A 443 20.39 -18.15 -21.97
N VAL A 444 19.43 -19.01 -22.37
CA VAL A 444 18.01 -18.83 -22.03
C VAL A 444 17.80 -18.90 -20.52
N LEU A 445 18.37 -19.91 -19.87
CA LEU A 445 18.25 -20.07 -18.41
C LEU A 445 18.88 -18.89 -17.66
N PHE A 446 20.06 -18.43 -18.10
CA PHE A 446 20.74 -17.29 -17.49
C PHE A 446 19.91 -16.02 -17.60
N ILE A 447 19.38 -15.68 -18.79
CA ILE A 447 18.55 -14.49 -18.99
C ILE A 447 17.29 -14.53 -18.12
N LEU A 448 16.60 -15.67 -18.07
CA LEU A 448 15.38 -15.82 -17.26
C LEU A 448 15.69 -15.72 -15.76
N LEU A 449 16.75 -16.36 -15.28
CA LEU A 449 17.16 -16.32 -13.87
C LEU A 449 17.60 -14.91 -13.46
N ALA A 450 18.44 -14.25 -14.26
CA ALA A 450 18.89 -12.89 -13.99
C ALA A 450 17.69 -11.92 -13.98
N TYR A 451 16.84 -11.96 -15.01
CA TYR A 451 15.68 -11.09 -15.11
C TYR A 451 14.72 -11.26 -13.93
N THR A 452 14.29 -12.50 -13.65
CA THR A 452 13.35 -12.77 -12.54
C THR A 452 13.94 -12.47 -11.16
N GLY A 453 15.25 -12.65 -11.00
CA GLY A 453 15.99 -12.30 -9.78
C GLY A 453 16.08 -10.79 -9.57
N PHE A 454 16.41 -10.01 -10.60
CA PHE A 454 16.44 -8.55 -10.52
C PHE A 454 15.05 -7.93 -10.35
N VAL A 455 14.01 -8.49 -10.98
CA VAL A 455 12.62 -8.08 -10.72
C VAL A 455 12.24 -8.29 -9.25
N HIS A 456 12.71 -9.37 -8.63
CA HIS A 456 12.49 -9.58 -7.19
C HIS A 456 13.22 -8.54 -6.34
N LYS A 457 14.44 -8.19 -6.70
CA LYS A 457 15.27 -7.24 -5.93
C LYS A 457 14.85 -5.79 -6.11
N PHE A 458 14.33 -5.45 -7.30
CA PHE A 458 13.95 -4.10 -7.69
C PHE A 458 12.50 -4.09 -8.23
N PRO A 459 11.49 -4.33 -7.35
CA PRO A 459 10.10 -4.48 -7.79
C PRO A 459 9.54 -3.21 -8.42
N ASP A 460 10.03 -2.03 -8.04
CA ASP A 460 9.58 -0.73 -8.57
C ASP A 460 10.28 -0.28 -9.85
N ALA A 461 11.30 -1.01 -10.28
CA ALA A 461 12.02 -0.69 -11.51
C ALA A 461 11.11 -0.82 -12.75
N VAL A 462 11.40 -0.02 -13.79
CA VAL A 462 10.60 -0.01 -15.03
C VAL A 462 10.50 -1.40 -15.65
N TRP A 463 11.60 -2.16 -15.68
CA TRP A 463 11.63 -3.53 -16.24
C TRP A 463 10.83 -4.55 -15.42
N SER A 464 10.41 -4.23 -14.19
CA SER A 464 9.56 -5.09 -13.35
C SER A 464 8.07 -4.97 -13.69
N TRP A 465 7.69 -4.00 -14.54
CA TRP A 465 6.32 -3.74 -14.95
C TRP A 465 5.52 -4.99 -15.39
N PRO A 466 6.05 -5.93 -16.20
CA PRO A 466 5.25 -7.06 -16.68
C PRO A 466 4.69 -7.94 -15.55
N PHE A 467 5.47 -8.13 -14.49
CA PHE A 467 5.03 -8.90 -13.32
C PHE A 467 4.19 -8.05 -12.38
N ARG A 468 4.56 -6.78 -12.17
CA ARG A 468 3.82 -5.87 -11.29
C ARG A 468 2.40 -5.61 -11.79
N ALA A 469 2.19 -5.50 -13.11
CA ALA A 469 0.88 -5.32 -13.72
C ALA A 469 -0.10 -6.49 -13.46
N LEU A 470 0.41 -7.68 -13.18
CA LEU A 470 -0.36 -8.88 -12.85
C LEU A 470 -0.59 -9.05 -11.34
N GLY A 471 -0.10 -8.12 -10.50
CA GLY A 471 -0.25 -8.16 -9.05
C GLY A 471 0.24 -9.47 -8.42
N GLU A 472 -0.58 -10.08 -7.59
CA GLU A 472 -0.27 -11.34 -6.88
C GLU A 472 0.06 -12.50 -7.84
N THR A 473 -0.70 -12.62 -8.94
CA THR A 473 -0.44 -13.62 -9.98
C THR A 473 0.94 -13.41 -10.60
N GLY A 474 1.36 -12.17 -10.82
CA GLY A 474 2.67 -11.84 -11.36
C GLY A 474 3.81 -12.20 -10.39
N ALA A 475 3.62 -11.93 -9.08
CA ALA A 475 4.58 -12.32 -8.06
C ALA A 475 4.77 -13.84 -8.00
N TYR A 476 3.66 -14.58 -8.03
CA TYR A 476 3.69 -16.05 -8.07
C TYR A 476 4.37 -16.57 -9.33
N LEU A 477 3.99 -16.05 -10.51
CA LEU A 477 4.56 -16.46 -11.80
C LEU A 477 6.08 -16.20 -11.86
N ARG A 478 6.54 -15.03 -11.41
CA ARG A 478 7.95 -14.69 -11.29
C ARG A 478 8.71 -15.68 -10.41
N ALA A 479 8.17 -15.97 -9.21
CA ALA A 479 8.78 -16.90 -8.27
C ALA A 479 8.82 -18.32 -8.82
N MET A 480 7.75 -18.76 -9.49
CA MET A 480 7.67 -20.06 -10.16
C MET A 480 8.70 -20.18 -11.27
N ILE A 481 8.78 -19.20 -12.19
CA ILE A 481 9.75 -19.18 -13.28
C ILE A 481 11.18 -19.25 -12.72
N HIS A 482 11.49 -18.43 -11.72
CA HIS A 482 12.83 -18.42 -11.11
C HIS A 482 13.20 -19.78 -10.51
N ARG A 483 12.29 -20.41 -9.76
CA ARG A 483 12.52 -21.74 -9.16
C ARG A 483 12.64 -22.85 -10.19
N VAL A 484 11.75 -22.89 -11.19
CA VAL A 484 11.79 -23.90 -12.26
C VAL A 484 13.08 -23.77 -13.07
N CYS A 485 13.42 -22.54 -13.48
CA CYS A 485 14.69 -22.30 -14.20
C CYS A 485 15.90 -22.64 -13.33
N GLY A 486 15.86 -22.35 -12.01
CA GLY A 486 16.96 -22.70 -11.09
C GLY A 486 17.17 -24.20 -10.97
N TRP A 487 16.11 -25.00 -10.82
CA TRP A 487 16.22 -26.46 -10.80
C TRP A 487 16.64 -27.04 -12.14
N THR A 488 16.13 -26.50 -13.25
CA THR A 488 16.54 -26.90 -14.60
C THR A 488 18.02 -26.59 -14.81
N PHE A 489 18.50 -25.43 -14.36
CA PHE A 489 19.90 -25.05 -14.41
C PHE A 489 20.77 -25.98 -13.57
N ALA A 490 20.37 -26.31 -12.35
CA ALA A 490 21.09 -27.25 -11.48
C ALA A 490 21.18 -28.65 -12.10
N GLY A 491 20.10 -29.17 -12.66
CA GLY A 491 20.07 -30.45 -13.39
C GLY A 491 20.97 -30.44 -14.63
N PHE A 492 20.87 -29.38 -15.44
CA PHE A 492 21.71 -29.16 -16.60
C PHE A 492 23.20 -29.11 -16.22
N PHE A 493 23.55 -28.37 -15.17
CA PHE A 493 24.90 -28.27 -14.64
C PHE A 493 25.44 -29.63 -14.16
N ALA A 494 24.63 -30.40 -13.44
CA ALA A 494 24.99 -31.75 -13.00
C ALA A 494 25.28 -32.68 -14.19
N VAL A 495 24.42 -32.66 -15.24
CA VAL A 495 24.62 -33.41 -16.48
C VAL A 495 25.90 -32.98 -17.17
N HIS A 496 26.20 -31.67 -17.23
CA HIS A 496 27.43 -31.13 -17.79
C HIS A 496 28.67 -31.68 -17.04
N LEU A 497 28.67 -31.64 -15.72
CA LEU A 497 29.76 -32.16 -14.89
C LEU A 497 29.98 -33.67 -15.09
N VAL A 498 28.88 -34.44 -15.10
CA VAL A 498 28.92 -35.87 -15.34
C VAL A 498 29.49 -36.17 -16.75
N ALA A 499 29.05 -35.43 -17.75
CA ALA A 499 29.58 -35.58 -19.12
C ALA A 499 31.06 -35.17 -19.21
N LEU A 500 31.46 -34.10 -18.50
CA LEU A 500 32.82 -33.58 -18.49
C LEU A 500 33.83 -34.61 -17.90
N VAL A 501 33.47 -35.25 -16.80
CA VAL A 501 34.33 -36.20 -16.10
C VAL A 501 34.13 -37.64 -16.60
N GLY A 502 32.89 -38.03 -16.90
CA GLY A 502 32.49 -39.40 -17.23
C GLY A 502 32.84 -39.81 -18.66
N THR A 503 32.89 -38.87 -19.61
CA THR A 503 33.15 -39.25 -21.04
C THR A 503 34.60 -39.01 -21.45
N ARG A 504 35.12 -39.81 -22.40
CA ARG A 504 36.46 -39.61 -22.96
C ARG A 504 36.59 -38.21 -23.60
N ARG A 505 35.56 -37.77 -24.33
CA ARG A 505 35.54 -36.44 -24.97
C ARG A 505 35.52 -35.32 -23.93
N GLY A 506 34.74 -35.49 -22.85
CA GLY A 506 34.69 -34.52 -21.74
C GLY A 506 36.06 -34.35 -21.09
N ARG A 507 36.74 -35.46 -20.74
CA ARG A 507 38.07 -35.40 -20.12
C ARG A 507 39.11 -34.72 -21.02
N VAL A 508 39.09 -35.00 -22.34
CA VAL A 508 39.95 -34.29 -23.30
C VAL A 508 39.64 -32.79 -23.33
N SER A 509 38.36 -32.43 -23.31
CA SER A 509 37.95 -31.00 -23.22
C SER A 509 38.39 -30.36 -21.94
N LEU A 510 38.23 -31.05 -20.79
CA LEU A 510 38.68 -30.56 -19.47
C LEU A 510 40.19 -30.31 -19.46
N GLN A 511 40.98 -31.24 -20.00
CA GLN A 511 42.44 -31.07 -20.13
C GLN A 511 42.80 -29.86 -21.00
N ALA A 512 42.08 -29.65 -22.11
CA ALA A 512 42.31 -28.52 -23.01
C ALA A 512 41.90 -27.16 -22.37
N LEU A 513 40.92 -27.16 -21.46
CA LEU A 513 40.45 -25.99 -20.71
C LEU A 513 41.24 -25.75 -19.42
N TRP A 514 42.15 -26.65 -19.05
CA TRP A 514 42.97 -26.44 -17.86
C TRP A 514 43.99 -25.32 -18.08
N PHE A 515 44.20 -24.49 -17.05
CA PHE A 515 45.20 -23.42 -17.08
C PHE A 515 46.61 -23.99 -17.11
N VAL A 516 47.43 -23.44 -18.02
CA VAL A 516 48.85 -23.74 -18.14
C VAL A 516 49.66 -22.44 -17.97
N ARG A 517 50.96 -22.56 -17.67
CA ARG A 517 51.82 -21.37 -17.47
C ARG A 517 51.87 -20.43 -18.67
N ASP A 518 51.67 -20.96 -19.88
CA ASP A 518 51.63 -20.14 -21.07
C ASP A 518 50.39 -19.26 -21.20
N ASP A 519 49.24 -19.62 -20.58
CA ASP A 519 48.04 -18.77 -20.56
C ASP A 519 48.30 -17.44 -19.86
N LEU A 520 49.08 -17.47 -18.76
CA LEU A 520 49.49 -16.25 -18.04
C LEU A 520 50.46 -15.41 -18.90
N LYS A 521 51.41 -16.08 -19.58
CA LYS A 521 52.34 -15.37 -20.48
C LYS A 521 51.58 -14.72 -21.64
N ASP A 522 50.62 -15.43 -22.22
CA ASP A 522 49.78 -14.93 -23.33
C ASP A 522 48.90 -13.74 -22.87
N ALA A 523 48.33 -13.82 -21.67
CA ALA A 523 47.56 -12.70 -21.08
C ALA A 523 48.43 -11.45 -20.85
N LEU A 524 49.62 -11.62 -20.26
CA LEU A 524 50.58 -10.53 -20.07
C LEU A 524 51.09 -9.97 -21.40
N ALA A 525 51.35 -10.84 -22.39
CA ALA A 525 51.76 -10.45 -23.72
C ALA A 525 50.67 -9.65 -24.45
N GLN A 526 49.39 -10.05 -24.29
CA GLN A 526 48.26 -9.31 -24.82
C GLN A 526 48.12 -7.92 -24.16
N LEU A 527 48.27 -7.86 -22.83
CA LEU A 527 48.23 -6.60 -22.10
C LEU A 527 49.39 -5.67 -22.58
N ALA A 528 50.61 -6.20 -22.70
CA ALA A 528 51.76 -5.45 -23.22
C ALA A 528 51.52 -4.96 -24.65
N TYR A 529 50.88 -5.79 -25.51
CA TYR A 529 50.47 -5.37 -26.84
C TYR A 529 49.42 -4.25 -26.80
N ASN A 530 48.40 -4.37 -25.95
CA ASN A 530 47.35 -3.37 -25.84
C ASN A 530 47.90 -2.02 -25.35
N LEU A 531 48.89 -2.06 -24.47
CA LEU A 531 49.59 -0.87 -23.98
C LEU A 531 50.62 -0.29 -24.99
N GLY A 532 50.84 -0.97 -26.11
CA GLY A 532 51.81 -0.55 -27.12
C GLY A 532 53.27 -0.92 -26.79
N LEU A 533 53.50 -1.67 -25.70
CA LEU A 533 54.81 -2.12 -25.27
C LEU A 533 55.35 -3.31 -26.09
N ARG A 534 54.47 -3.97 -26.79
CA ARG A 534 54.81 -5.09 -27.67
C ARG A 534 54.17 -4.89 -29.06
N ARG A 535 54.89 -5.22 -30.12
CA ARG A 535 54.43 -5.08 -31.52
C ARG A 535 53.61 -6.28 -32.03
N THR A 536 53.82 -7.47 -31.48
CA THR A 536 53.21 -8.72 -31.95
C THR A 536 52.18 -9.25 -30.96
N LEU A 537 51.04 -9.76 -31.47
CA LEU A 537 50.03 -10.48 -30.69
C LEU A 537 50.58 -11.82 -30.18
N PRO A 538 50.11 -12.33 -29.04
CA PRO A 538 50.40 -13.68 -28.59
C PRO A 538 49.86 -14.70 -29.60
N PRO A 539 50.43 -15.93 -29.65
CA PRO A 539 50.02 -16.97 -30.59
C PRO A 539 48.55 -17.36 -30.34
N TYR A 540 47.83 -17.56 -31.43
CA TYR A 540 46.44 -18.00 -31.36
C TYR A 540 46.37 -19.47 -30.97
N ARG A 541 45.67 -19.78 -29.88
CA ARG A 541 45.37 -21.13 -29.43
C ARG A 541 43.89 -21.43 -29.60
N ARG A 542 43.54 -22.73 -29.78
CA ARG A 542 42.13 -23.15 -29.91
C ARG A 542 41.26 -22.68 -28.75
N TRP A 543 41.78 -22.72 -27.52
CA TRP A 543 41.20 -22.15 -26.33
C TRP A 543 42.21 -21.16 -25.75
N ASN A 544 41.87 -19.89 -25.79
CA ASN A 544 42.74 -18.85 -25.25
C ASN A 544 42.50 -18.65 -23.73
N TYR A 545 43.38 -17.92 -23.07
CA TYR A 545 43.30 -17.65 -21.65
C TYR A 545 41.98 -16.99 -21.26
N ALA A 546 41.37 -16.11 -22.08
CA ALA A 546 40.11 -15.42 -21.81
C ALA A 546 38.94 -16.41 -21.78
N GLU A 547 38.86 -17.31 -22.80
CA GLU A 547 37.82 -18.34 -22.87
C GLU A 547 37.94 -19.37 -21.73
N LYS A 548 39.15 -19.70 -21.32
CA LYS A 548 39.40 -20.56 -20.16
C LYS A 548 38.93 -19.87 -18.87
N ALA A 549 39.26 -18.59 -18.70
CA ALA A 549 38.82 -17.81 -17.54
C ALA A 549 37.28 -17.72 -17.45
N GLU A 550 36.61 -17.44 -18.56
CA GLU A 550 35.13 -17.43 -18.62
C GLU A 550 34.53 -18.79 -18.24
N TYR A 551 35.09 -19.87 -18.78
CA TYR A 551 34.60 -21.22 -18.50
C TYR A 551 34.71 -21.56 -16.99
N TRP A 552 35.88 -21.32 -16.40
CA TRP A 552 36.09 -21.59 -14.97
C TRP A 552 35.31 -20.66 -14.06
N ALA A 553 35.16 -19.39 -14.43
CA ALA A 553 34.29 -18.44 -13.70
C ALA A 553 32.82 -18.90 -13.76
N LEU A 554 32.34 -19.36 -14.93
CA LEU A 554 30.99 -19.92 -15.05
C LEU A 554 30.82 -21.18 -14.18
N LEU A 555 31.81 -22.09 -14.19
CA LEU A 555 31.75 -23.32 -13.41
C LEU A 555 31.66 -23.02 -11.91
N TRP A 556 32.54 -22.15 -11.42
CA TRP A 556 32.57 -21.74 -10.01
C TRP A 556 31.30 -20.98 -9.62
N GLY A 557 30.92 -19.96 -10.37
CA GLY A 557 29.71 -19.18 -10.14
C GLY A 557 28.44 -20.03 -10.15
N SER A 558 28.38 -21.05 -11.03
CA SER A 558 27.26 -22.01 -11.04
C SER A 558 27.14 -22.78 -9.72
N VAL A 559 28.26 -23.28 -9.17
CA VAL A 559 28.26 -23.95 -7.86
C VAL A 559 27.74 -23.00 -6.76
N VAL A 560 28.27 -21.77 -6.72
CA VAL A 560 27.85 -20.76 -5.74
C VAL A 560 26.38 -20.45 -5.86
N MET A 561 25.87 -20.21 -7.08
CA MET A 561 24.47 -19.90 -7.34
C MET A 561 23.52 -21.04 -6.99
N ILE A 562 23.89 -22.29 -7.30
CA ILE A 562 23.08 -23.48 -6.96
C ILE A 562 23.02 -23.68 -5.46
N VAL A 563 24.15 -23.61 -4.75
CA VAL A 563 24.21 -23.80 -3.30
C VAL A 563 23.43 -22.70 -2.58
N THR A 564 23.69 -21.45 -2.88
CA THR A 564 23.01 -20.32 -2.25
C THR A 564 21.52 -20.29 -2.62
N GLY A 565 21.17 -20.60 -3.89
CA GLY A 565 19.78 -20.72 -4.33
C GLY A 565 19.03 -21.84 -3.60
N ALA A 566 19.65 -23.00 -3.41
CA ALA A 566 19.08 -24.08 -2.60
C ALA A 566 18.86 -23.66 -1.14
N MET A 567 19.83 -22.95 -0.53
CA MET A 567 19.68 -22.40 0.82
C MET A 567 18.48 -21.44 0.93
N LEU A 568 18.26 -20.62 -0.09
CA LEU A 568 17.13 -19.68 -0.12
C LEU A 568 15.79 -20.36 -0.41
N ILE A 569 15.76 -21.43 -1.22
CA ILE A 569 14.54 -22.22 -1.47
C ILE A 569 14.15 -23.02 -0.21
N PHE A 570 15.11 -23.68 0.44
CA PHE A 570 14.89 -24.48 1.63
C PHE A 570 15.07 -23.69 2.92
N THR A 571 14.62 -22.44 2.95
CA THR A 571 14.77 -21.51 4.07
C THR A 571 14.46 -22.18 5.43
N ASN A 572 13.31 -22.84 5.55
CA ASN A 572 12.91 -23.47 6.83
C ASN A 572 13.88 -24.57 7.29
N THR A 573 14.43 -25.34 6.36
CA THR A 573 15.42 -26.39 6.68
C THR A 573 16.75 -25.77 7.06
N VAL A 574 17.22 -24.78 6.32
CA VAL A 574 18.46 -24.06 6.60
C VAL A 574 18.40 -23.41 7.97
N LEU A 575 17.29 -22.73 8.30
CA LEU A 575 17.10 -22.06 9.58
C LEU A 575 16.95 -23.03 10.78
N ARG A 576 16.60 -24.29 10.52
CA ARG A 576 16.63 -25.35 11.55
C ARG A 576 18.04 -25.86 11.82
N LEU A 577 18.90 -25.87 10.81
CA LEU A 577 20.23 -26.50 10.87
C LEU A 577 21.34 -25.49 11.16
N LEU A 578 21.20 -24.25 10.67
CA LEU A 578 22.24 -23.21 10.71
C LEU A 578 21.69 -21.93 11.35
N PRO A 579 22.56 -21.15 12.01
CA PRO A 579 22.23 -19.79 12.45
C PRO A 579 21.72 -18.92 11.29
N LYS A 580 20.80 -17.99 11.59
CA LYS A 580 20.19 -17.07 10.59
C LYS A 580 21.24 -16.34 9.75
N VAL A 581 22.37 -15.99 10.35
CA VAL A 581 23.45 -15.28 9.65
C VAL A 581 23.89 -15.98 8.35
N TRP A 582 23.86 -17.31 8.30
CA TRP A 582 24.20 -18.04 7.08
C TRP A 582 23.14 -17.94 5.98
N HIS A 583 21.88 -17.82 6.35
CA HIS A 583 20.83 -17.51 5.40
C HIS A 583 21.00 -16.09 4.84
N ASP A 584 21.32 -15.10 5.69
CA ASP A 584 21.58 -13.72 5.28
C ASP A 584 22.83 -13.64 4.37
N VAL A 585 23.88 -14.40 4.72
CA VAL A 585 25.10 -14.54 3.88
C VAL A 585 24.75 -15.14 2.54
N ALA A 586 23.95 -16.23 2.50
CA ALA A 586 23.52 -16.84 1.25
C ALA A 586 22.75 -15.87 0.35
N GLN A 587 21.88 -15.05 0.94
CA GLN A 587 21.14 -14.02 0.20
C GLN A 587 22.08 -12.97 -0.40
N VAL A 588 23.06 -12.51 0.36
CA VAL A 588 24.03 -11.51 -0.11
C VAL A 588 24.89 -12.10 -1.23
N ILE A 589 25.44 -13.29 -1.02
CA ILE A 589 26.25 -13.98 -2.05
C ILE A 589 25.42 -14.20 -3.31
N HIS A 590 24.21 -14.75 -3.21
CA HIS A 590 23.36 -15.03 -4.36
C HIS A 590 23.09 -13.77 -5.20
N TYR A 591 22.79 -12.66 -4.57
CA TYR A 591 22.54 -11.38 -5.26
C TYR A 591 23.81 -10.83 -5.92
N TYR A 592 24.93 -10.75 -5.17
CA TYR A 592 26.15 -10.14 -5.71
C TYR A 592 26.84 -11.03 -6.75
N GLU A 593 26.75 -12.36 -6.61
CA GLU A 593 27.23 -13.28 -7.63
C GLU A 593 26.40 -13.16 -8.92
N ALA A 594 25.07 -13.06 -8.82
CA ALA A 594 24.20 -12.79 -9.99
C ALA A 594 24.57 -11.46 -10.67
N LEU A 595 24.86 -10.41 -9.87
CA LEU A 595 25.28 -9.12 -10.39
C LEU A 595 26.64 -9.21 -11.08
N LEU A 596 27.62 -9.86 -10.43
CA LEU A 596 28.96 -10.09 -10.99
C LEU A 596 28.91 -10.86 -12.30
N ALA A 597 28.15 -11.96 -12.34
CA ALA A 597 27.99 -12.78 -13.54
C ALA A 597 27.33 -11.98 -14.68
N THR A 598 26.28 -11.20 -14.37
CA THR A 598 25.59 -10.35 -15.37
C THR A 598 26.54 -9.29 -15.94
N LEU A 599 27.29 -8.61 -15.09
CA LEU A 599 28.27 -7.60 -15.52
C LEU A 599 29.44 -8.22 -16.30
N ALA A 600 29.93 -9.38 -15.88
CA ALA A 600 30.99 -10.10 -16.61
C ALA A 600 30.53 -10.49 -18.00
N ILE A 601 29.29 -11.00 -18.15
CA ILE A 601 28.73 -11.29 -19.47
C ILE A 601 28.57 -10.02 -20.28
N ALA A 602 28.02 -8.95 -19.72
CA ALA A 602 27.78 -7.69 -20.43
C ALA A 602 29.08 -7.01 -20.88
N VAL A 603 30.12 -6.99 -20.04
CA VAL A 603 31.38 -6.26 -20.30
C VAL A 603 32.39 -7.12 -21.06
N TRP A 604 32.57 -8.38 -20.62
CA TRP A 604 33.63 -9.23 -21.14
C TRP A 604 33.15 -10.14 -22.27
N HIS A 605 32.12 -10.96 -22.01
CA HIS A 605 31.66 -11.95 -22.99
C HIS A 605 31.06 -11.31 -24.25
N LEU A 606 30.18 -10.28 -24.09
CA LEU A 606 29.60 -9.58 -25.24
C LEU A 606 30.67 -8.82 -26.06
N TYR A 607 31.73 -8.33 -25.40
CA TYR A 607 32.83 -7.71 -26.13
C TYR A 607 33.45 -8.74 -27.11
N TRP A 608 33.87 -9.91 -26.59
CA TRP A 608 34.54 -10.92 -27.42
C TRP A 608 33.64 -11.55 -28.48
N VAL A 609 32.33 -11.53 -28.29
CA VAL A 609 31.35 -12.12 -29.21
C VAL A 609 30.82 -11.12 -30.23
N ILE A 610 30.66 -9.85 -29.84
CA ILE A 610 29.99 -8.84 -30.68
C ILE A 610 30.91 -7.67 -31.01
N PHE A 611 31.55 -7.07 -29.97
CA PHE A 611 32.23 -5.79 -30.10
C PHE A 611 33.73 -5.88 -30.45
N ASP A 612 34.33 -7.07 -30.46
CA ASP A 612 35.70 -7.23 -30.95
C ASP A 612 35.75 -6.85 -32.45
N PRO A 613 36.58 -5.87 -32.84
CA PRO A 613 36.70 -5.45 -34.25
C PRO A 613 36.99 -6.57 -35.25
N HIS A 614 37.58 -7.69 -34.78
CA HIS A 614 37.83 -8.85 -35.63
C HIS A 614 36.62 -9.81 -35.75
N GLU A 615 35.63 -9.67 -34.88
CA GLU A 615 34.42 -10.51 -34.81
C GLU A 615 33.15 -9.73 -35.21
N TYR A 616 33.23 -8.39 -35.30
CA TYR A 616 32.09 -7.56 -35.64
C TYR A 616 31.46 -7.91 -37.00
N PRO A 617 30.13 -7.99 -37.16
CA PRO A 617 29.09 -7.60 -36.21
C PRO A 617 28.79 -8.65 -35.13
N MET A 618 29.22 -9.91 -35.30
CA MET A 618 29.03 -10.98 -34.33
C MET A 618 29.84 -12.23 -34.70
N ASN A 619 30.40 -12.91 -33.70
CA ASN A 619 31.00 -14.22 -33.88
C ASN A 619 29.91 -15.26 -34.16
N PRO A 620 29.85 -15.86 -35.36
CA PRO A 620 28.77 -16.77 -35.70
C PRO A 620 28.93 -18.20 -35.14
N ALA A 621 30.05 -18.51 -34.46
CA ALA A 621 30.36 -19.87 -34.00
C ALA A 621 29.32 -20.49 -33.10
N TRP A 622 28.69 -19.70 -32.22
CA TRP A 622 27.62 -20.16 -31.32
C TRP A 622 26.33 -20.55 -32.07
N LEU A 623 26.10 -19.97 -33.27
CA LEU A 623 24.90 -20.20 -34.07
C LEU A 623 25.13 -21.30 -35.13
N ILE A 624 26.17 -21.14 -35.95
CA ILE A 624 26.44 -22.02 -37.09
C ILE A 624 27.60 -23.03 -36.87
N GLY A 625 28.33 -22.90 -35.76
CA GLY A 625 29.45 -23.77 -35.40
C GLY A 625 30.78 -23.41 -36.04
N LYS A 626 30.83 -22.44 -36.94
CA LYS A 626 32.02 -22.05 -37.70
C LYS A 626 32.45 -20.64 -37.39
N LYS A 627 33.76 -20.38 -37.42
CA LYS A 627 34.39 -19.09 -37.28
C LYS A 627 35.25 -18.77 -38.47
N ALA A 628 35.28 -17.50 -38.89
CA ALA A 628 36.21 -17.07 -39.94
C ALA A 628 37.68 -17.22 -39.47
N PRO A 629 38.61 -17.70 -40.31
CA PRO A 629 40.02 -17.72 -39.96
C PRO A 629 40.50 -16.27 -39.73
N ARG A 630 41.28 -16.07 -38.69
CA ARG A 630 41.96 -14.76 -38.53
C ARG A 630 43.00 -14.64 -39.63
N PRO A 631 43.12 -13.47 -40.27
CA PRO A 631 44.19 -13.23 -41.21
C PRO A 631 45.54 -13.48 -40.51
N ALA A 632 46.44 -14.19 -41.18
CA ALA A 632 47.81 -14.33 -40.73
C ALA A 632 48.42 -12.95 -40.47
N PRO A 633 49.23 -12.75 -39.40
CA PRO A 633 49.93 -11.50 -39.23
C PRO A 633 50.68 -11.18 -40.53
N ALA A 634 50.50 -9.95 -41.02
CA ALA A 634 51.22 -9.52 -42.21
C ALA A 634 52.72 -9.80 -42.02
N PRO A 635 53.39 -10.36 -43.01
CA PRO A 635 54.82 -10.53 -42.91
C PRO A 635 55.45 -9.16 -42.59
N GLU A 636 56.37 -9.17 -41.63
CA GLU A 636 57.16 -7.97 -41.34
C GLU A 636 57.87 -7.58 -42.65
N THR A 637 57.44 -6.48 -43.25
CA THR A 637 58.24 -5.87 -44.30
C THR A 637 59.51 -5.37 -43.66
N ASN A 638 60.61 -6.06 -43.90
CA ASN A 638 61.95 -5.58 -43.60
C ASN A 638 62.20 -4.32 -44.46
N ASP A 639 61.77 -3.17 -43.98
CA ASP A 639 62.19 -1.89 -44.51
C ASP A 639 63.56 -1.46 -43.93
N GLU A 640 64.49 -2.42 -43.84
CA GLU A 640 65.91 -2.15 -43.59
C GLU A 640 66.80 -2.55 -44.78
N ALA A 641 66.44 -2.13 -45.98
CA ALA A 641 67.35 -2.29 -47.07
C ALA A 641 67.10 -1.23 -48.17
N SER A 642 67.31 0.04 -47.85
CA SER A 642 67.61 1.05 -48.88
C SER A 642 68.06 2.40 -48.32
N GLU A 643 69.05 2.39 -47.41
CA GLU A 643 69.83 3.61 -47.18
C GLU A 643 71.32 3.27 -47.11
N THR A 644 71.86 2.66 -48.15
CA THR A 644 73.30 2.69 -48.46
C THR A 644 73.49 2.55 -49.94
N SER A 645 73.34 3.63 -50.69
CA SER A 645 74.08 3.98 -51.90
C SER A 645 73.42 5.16 -52.63
N ALA A 646 73.83 6.40 -52.24
CA ALA A 646 74.22 7.47 -53.17
C ALA A 646 74.69 8.67 -52.35
#